data_5cf15e01ee27a3a7834ec49194cc6cdf
#
_entry.id   5cf15e01ee27a3a7834ec49194cc6cdf
#
_cell.length_a   1.000
_cell.length_b   1.000
_cell.length_c   1.000
_cell.angle_alpha   90.00
_cell.angle_beta   90.00
_cell.angle_gamma   90.00
#
_symmetry.space_group_name_H-M   'P 1'
#
loop_
_entity.id
_entity.type
_entity.pdbx_description
1 polymer ?
#
loop_
_entity_poly.entity_id
_entity_poly.type
_entity_poly.pdbx_seq_one_letter_code
_entity_poly.pdbx_strand_id
1 'polypeptide(L)'
;MDWQADDDSPPGGTPGRGDGLPELIAGFEHGGAWGAAGPSAALAAALEAAAGPEDLYEGAGPDALVGIVRQWAAIESWAAAGLLAALRTMMREDGAGNPLLRRRPDLPDGWDDSLNYEIAGALAMGPVSAGNLAGLAWALGTRLPGIGRLLADGTLTRAKAKLVVQVFEPLDEDEATRAEALILPELAGKTYFQAERLAWRAALAVAPDVAERRRSKAERERARVTVFREESGAVGLSGRDLPAVQALSGHANVLARAGLYAKSGAFGGQTDSTLQALAYLDLLNGVTAADRIAFASGAASEPPGGPEPDEPEPDDPDEPDGPEPDDPEPPGGPEWDEPEPPGPEPDGPEPDDSAPDEPEPDEPEPHEPDDPEASGPGGSKRALAEVTVPLATLHRRAERAGENRLLGPLDPAITRDLAAAAARSPYSRWEVTIVDDHGHAAGHGVARPRRGRRQRPQPPGPACCALPARVNITITETLLRQLAAQPAQPRPGAPPGDWALTPRQARTGDDAPGEYGTWALTLPGGRELAVRFDAVPTHACDHRYRASTYQPGDRLRRLVQVRDHECTFPPCSRPARESDFEHAVPYDKGGQTDACNAGARSRRCHQVKQMPGWTVAQPKPGWHVWTTPTGRSYVQEPWRYIA
;
A
#
# COMPACT_ATOMS: atom_id res chain seq x y z
N MET A 1 6.92 43.43 -17.50
CA MET A 1 7.80 42.35 -18.00
C MET A 1 7.02 41.67 -19.10
N ASP A 2 7.45 41.91 -20.33
CA ASP A 2 6.76 41.47 -21.54
C ASP A 2 6.83 39.95 -21.64
N TRP A 3 5.67 39.33 -21.68
CA TRP A 3 5.51 37.91 -21.92
C TRP A 3 5.43 37.71 -23.44
N GLN A 4 6.53 37.34 -24.07
CA GLN A 4 6.52 36.86 -25.44
C GLN A 4 5.97 35.45 -25.42
N ALA A 5 4.78 35.29 -25.99
CA ALA A 5 4.18 34.00 -26.30
C ALA A 5 4.99 33.39 -27.45
N ASP A 6 5.68 32.29 -27.21
CA ASP A 6 6.14 31.42 -28.27
C ASP A 6 4.88 30.84 -28.95
N ASP A 7 4.82 31.04 -30.26
CA ASP A 7 3.73 30.69 -31.15
C ASP A 7 3.79 29.16 -31.50
N ASP A 8 3.50 28.33 -30.49
CA ASP A 8 3.17 26.93 -30.68
C ASP A 8 1.65 26.77 -30.82
N SER A 9 1.10 27.43 -31.83
CA SER A 9 -0.27 27.17 -32.25
C SER A 9 -0.37 25.77 -32.83
N PRO A 10 -1.23 24.89 -32.28
CA PRO A 10 -1.53 23.60 -32.92
C PRO A 10 -2.13 23.86 -34.31
N PRO A 11 -2.01 22.94 -35.27
CA PRO A 11 -2.50 23.11 -36.63
C PRO A 11 -4.01 23.46 -36.58
N GLY A 12 -4.30 24.70 -36.96
CA GLY A 12 -5.65 25.22 -37.01
C GLY A 12 -6.48 24.57 -38.09
N GLY A 13 -7.59 23.99 -37.72
CA GLY A 13 -8.64 23.53 -38.59
C GLY A 13 -9.47 22.46 -37.88
N THR A 14 -10.72 22.78 -37.57
CA THR A 14 -11.74 21.77 -37.27
C THR A 14 -11.88 20.89 -38.53
N PRO A 15 -11.52 19.58 -38.47
CA PRO A 15 -11.69 18.71 -39.66
C PRO A 15 -13.18 18.60 -39.99
N GLY A 16 -13.53 18.77 -41.28
CA GLY A 16 -14.87 18.51 -41.78
C GLY A 16 -15.25 17.05 -41.53
N ARG A 17 -16.52 16.84 -41.12
CA ARG A 17 -17.08 15.51 -40.83
C ARG A 17 -16.87 14.58 -42.05
N GLY A 18 -16.00 13.57 -41.91
CA GLY A 18 -15.95 12.39 -42.77
C GLY A 18 -14.56 11.92 -43.19
N ASP A 19 -13.73 12.75 -43.79
CA ASP A 19 -12.48 12.28 -44.42
C ASP A 19 -11.24 12.34 -43.51
N GLY A 20 -11.28 13.09 -42.42
CA GLY A 20 -10.17 13.29 -41.46
C GLY A 20 -10.20 12.44 -40.19
N LEU A 21 -11.24 11.62 -39.96
CA LEU A 21 -11.38 10.85 -38.74
C LEU A 21 -10.24 9.83 -38.52
N PRO A 22 -9.76 9.07 -39.53
CA PRO A 22 -8.63 8.15 -39.33
C PRO A 22 -7.33 8.88 -38.93
N GLU A 23 -7.05 10.04 -39.52
CA GLU A 23 -5.88 10.85 -39.19
C GLU A 23 -5.99 11.46 -37.79
N LEU A 24 -7.19 11.90 -37.40
CA LEU A 24 -7.47 12.39 -36.05
C LEU A 24 -7.22 11.30 -35.00
N ILE A 25 -7.75 10.11 -35.22
CA ILE A 25 -7.58 8.94 -34.35
C ILE A 25 -6.10 8.54 -34.24
N ALA A 26 -5.38 8.46 -35.37
CA ALA A 26 -3.95 8.18 -35.41
C ALA A 26 -3.13 9.23 -34.63
N GLY A 27 -3.62 10.46 -34.52
CA GLY A 27 -3.01 11.50 -33.69
C GLY A 27 -2.97 11.17 -32.19
N PHE A 28 -3.79 10.25 -31.70
CA PHE A 28 -3.80 9.78 -30.29
C PHE A 28 -2.89 8.59 -30.04
N GLU A 29 -2.34 7.97 -31.07
CA GLU A 29 -1.37 6.90 -30.93
C GLU A 29 -0.08 7.35 -30.22
N HIS A 30 0.75 6.40 -29.83
CA HIS A 30 2.03 6.68 -29.18
C HIS A 30 2.92 7.54 -30.11
N GLY A 31 3.31 8.72 -29.61
CA GLY A 31 4.08 9.70 -30.40
C GLY A 31 3.23 10.56 -31.33
N GLY A 32 1.93 10.35 -31.41
CA GLY A 32 1.01 11.19 -32.17
C GLY A 32 0.81 12.58 -31.56
N ALA A 33 0.44 13.56 -32.35
CA ALA A 33 0.33 14.97 -31.97
C ALA A 33 -0.66 15.17 -30.80
N TRP A 34 -1.83 14.53 -30.85
CA TRP A 34 -2.83 14.60 -29.78
C TRP A 34 -2.45 13.77 -28.55
N GLY A 35 -1.75 12.64 -28.74
CA GLY A 35 -1.26 11.80 -27.63
C GLY A 35 -0.19 12.48 -26.76
N ALA A 36 0.50 13.49 -27.30
CA ALA A 36 1.50 14.31 -26.61
C ALA A 36 0.99 15.71 -26.22
N ALA A 37 -0.20 16.12 -26.69
CA ALA A 37 -0.75 17.45 -26.42
C ALA A 37 -1.09 17.66 -24.95
N GLY A 38 -0.83 18.87 -24.45
CA GLY A 38 -1.36 19.30 -23.15
C GLY A 38 -2.88 19.55 -23.18
N PRO A 39 -3.57 19.48 -22.02
CA PRO A 39 -5.01 19.68 -21.97
C PRO A 39 -5.39 21.11 -22.38
N SER A 40 -6.40 21.20 -23.24
CA SER A 40 -6.88 22.46 -23.81
C SER A 40 -8.28 22.27 -24.40
N ALA A 41 -8.94 23.38 -24.76
CA ALA A 41 -10.21 23.33 -25.47
C ALA A 41 -10.08 22.63 -26.83
N ALA A 42 -8.94 22.79 -27.52
CA ALA A 42 -8.67 22.12 -28.79
C ALA A 42 -8.56 20.60 -28.64
N LEU A 43 -7.86 20.13 -27.57
CA LEU A 43 -7.78 18.71 -27.25
C LEU A 43 -9.15 18.13 -26.88
N ALA A 44 -9.97 18.85 -26.09
CA ALA A 44 -11.32 18.41 -25.75
C ALA A 44 -12.19 18.24 -27.01
N ALA A 45 -12.13 19.22 -27.93
CA ALA A 45 -12.85 19.15 -29.20
C ALA A 45 -12.35 18.01 -30.12
N ALA A 46 -11.03 17.72 -30.10
CA ALA A 46 -10.46 16.58 -30.86
C ALA A 46 -10.93 15.24 -30.28
N LEU A 47 -11.00 15.12 -28.95
CA LEU A 47 -11.50 13.92 -28.27
C LEU A 47 -13.00 13.68 -28.54
N GLU A 48 -13.82 14.74 -28.52
CA GLU A 48 -15.24 14.69 -28.86
C GLU A 48 -15.43 14.28 -30.34
N ALA A 49 -14.64 14.87 -31.25
CA ALA A 49 -14.70 14.51 -32.65
C ALA A 49 -14.26 13.05 -32.91
N ALA A 50 -13.27 12.54 -32.15
CA ALA A 50 -12.81 11.15 -32.23
C ALA A 50 -13.84 10.17 -31.68
N ALA A 51 -14.65 10.57 -30.68
CA ALA A 51 -15.70 9.74 -30.10
C ALA A 51 -16.81 9.38 -31.11
N GLY A 52 -17.10 10.32 -32.01
CA GLY A 52 -18.21 10.18 -32.95
C GLY A 52 -19.58 10.35 -32.29
N PRO A 53 -20.68 10.18 -33.02
CA PRO A 53 -22.02 10.46 -32.53
C PRO A 53 -22.54 9.45 -31.50
N GLU A 54 -21.93 8.26 -31.42
CA GLU A 54 -22.34 7.17 -30.52
C GLU A 54 -21.31 6.84 -29.46
N ASP A 55 -20.27 7.70 -29.31
CA ASP A 55 -19.15 7.50 -28.36
C ASP A 55 -18.40 6.16 -28.54
N LEU A 56 -18.40 5.60 -29.78
CA LEU A 56 -17.86 4.27 -30.06
C LEU A 56 -16.39 4.28 -30.49
N TYR A 57 -15.81 5.46 -30.83
CA TYR A 57 -14.44 5.59 -31.35
C TYR A 57 -14.15 4.66 -32.54
N GLU A 58 -15.07 4.63 -33.49
CA GLU A 58 -15.00 3.74 -34.63
C GLU A 58 -13.67 3.87 -35.40
N GLY A 59 -13.03 2.73 -35.67
CA GLY A 59 -11.73 2.67 -36.35
C GLY A 59 -10.52 2.92 -35.44
N ALA A 60 -10.70 3.21 -34.16
CA ALA A 60 -9.58 3.37 -33.24
C ALA A 60 -8.95 2.03 -32.86
N GLY A 61 -7.65 1.89 -33.17
CA GLY A 61 -6.86 0.75 -32.70
C GLY A 61 -6.58 0.81 -31.19
N PRO A 62 -6.08 -0.30 -30.60
CA PRO A 62 -5.84 -0.37 -29.14
C PRO A 62 -4.90 0.72 -28.62
N ASP A 63 -3.87 1.12 -29.38
CA ASP A 63 -2.94 2.18 -28.98
C ASP A 63 -3.60 3.57 -28.99
N ALA A 64 -4.38 3.87 -30.01
CA ALA A 64 -5.16 5.10 -30.07
C ALA A 64 -6.15 5.19 -28.91
N LEU A 65 -6.87 4.09 -28.57
CA LEU A 65 -7.78 4.05 -27.43
C LEU A 65 -7.07 4.32 -26.10
N VAL A 66 -5.90 3.74 -25.86
CA VAL A 66 -5.10 4.05 -24.66
C VAL A 66 -4.70 5.53 -24.63
N GLY A 67 -4.36 6.11 -25.78
CA GLY A 67 -4.08 7.54 -25.89
C GLY A 67 -5.29 8.40 -25.56
N ILE A 68 -6.45 8.09 -26.13
CA ILE A 68 -7.73 8.76 -25.88
C ILE A 68 -8.10 8.72 -24.38
N VAL A 69 -8.03 7.54 -23.74
CA VAL A 69 -8.30 7.41 -22.28
C VAL A 69 -7.37 8.31 -21.46
N ARG A 70 -6.07 8.35 -21.79
CA ARG A 70 -5.12 9.23 -21.09
C ARG A 70 -5.47 10.71 -21.26
N GLN A 71 -5.85 11.11 -22.47
CA GLN A 71 -6.18 12.49 -22.76
C GLN A 71 -7.51 12.94 -22.13
N TRP A 72 -8.51 12.07 -22.07
CA TRP A 72 -9.73 12.36 -21.30
C TRP A 72 -9.44 12.55 -19.80
N ALA A 73 -8.58 11.72 -19.19
CA ALA A 73 -8.15 11.89 -17.80
C ALA A 73 -7.38 13.22 -17.59
N ALA A 74 -6.59 13.66 -18.58
CA ALA A 74 -5.92 14.95 -18.55
C ALA A 74 -6.92 16.13 -18.64
N ILE A 75 -7.92 16.04 -19.53
CA ILE A 75 -9.00 17.04 -19.63
C ILE A 75 -9.83 17.12 -18.35
N GLU A 76 -10.18 15.98 -17.73
CA GLU A 76 -10.87 15.96 -16.43
C GLU A 76 -10.09 16.74 -15.37
N SER A 77 -8.79 16.50 -15.30
CA SER A 77 -7.89 17.16 -14.34
C SER A 77 -7.80 18.67 -14.61
N TRP A 78 -7.65 19.06 -15.87
CA TRP A 78 -7.64 20.45 -16.32
C TRP A 78 -8.95 21.18 -16.04
N ALA A 79 -10.08 20.56 -16.32
CA ALA A 79 -11.40 21.10 -16.01
C ALA A 79 -11.59 21.29 -14.49
N ALA A 80 -11.12 20.32 -13.69
CA ALA A 80 -11.10 20.45 -12.24
C ALA A 80 -10.24 21.64 -11.78
N ALA A 81 -9.06 21.86 -12.39
CA ALA A 81 -8.23 23.04 -12.09
C ALA A 81 -8.93 24.36 -12.44
N GLY A 82 -9.66 24.40 -13.57
CA GLY A 82 -10.48 25.54 -13.98
C GLY A 82 -11.58 25.87 -12.96
N LEU A 83 -12.33 24.86 -12.52
CA LEU A 83 -13.33 25.00 -11.46
C LEU A 83 -12.71 25.58 -10.17
N LEU A 84 -11.59 25.01 -9.72
CA LEU A 84 -10.89 25.48 -8.52
C LEU A 84 -10.35 26.92 -8.69
N ALA A 85 -9.92 27.30 -9.89
CA ALA A 85 -9.50 28.68 -10.18
C ALA A 85 -10.67 29.66 -10.05
N ALA A 86 -11.87 29.31 -10.56
CA ALA A 86 -13.08 30.14 -10.40
C ALA A 86 -13.45 30.31 -8.92
N LEU A 87 -13.41 29.24 -8.13
CA LEU A 87 -13.65 29.30 -6.68
C LEU A 87 -12.64 30.21 -5.98
N ARG A 88 -11.34 30.18 -6.35
CA ARG A 88 -10.36 31.12 -5.80
C ARG A 88 -10.66 32.57 -6.12
N THR A 89 -11.22 32.84 -7.28
CA THR A 89 -11.63 34.21 -7.66
C THR A 89 -12.77 34.71 -6.77
N MET A 90 -13.77 33.86 -6.51
CA MET A 90 -14.85 34.20 -5.56
C MET A 90 -14.33 34.55 -4.16
N MET A 91 -13.26 33.88 -3.71
CA MET A 91 -12.66 34.15 -2.39
C MET A 91 -11.82 35.41 -2.32
N ARG A 92 -11.38 35.95 -3.44
CA ARG A 92 -10.57 37.19 -3.53
C ARG A 92 -11.37 38.46 -3.68
N GLU A 93 -12.62 38.35 -4.07
CA GLU A 93 -13.48 39.52 -4.12
C GLU A 93 -13.74 40.02 -2.69
N ASP A 94 -13.38 41.29 -2.42
CA ASP A 94 -13.49 41.96 -1.12
C ASP A 94 -14.95 42.16 -0.71
N GLY A 95 -15.65 41.08 -0.48
CA GLY A 95 -16.89 41.09 0.24
C GLY A 95 -16.60 41.30 1.71
N ALA A 96 -17.15 42.34 2.34
CA ALA A 96 -17.19 42.45 3.78
C ALA A 96 -17.98 41.24 4.32
N GLY A 97 -17.30 40.16 4.67
CA GLY A 97 -17.92 38.94 5.17
C GLY A 97 -18.83 39.25 6.36
N ASN A 98 -19.93 38.55 6.48
CA ASN A 98 -20.86 38.75 7.59
C ASN A 98 -20.18 38.36 8.92
N PRO A 99 -19.93 39.28 9.85
CA PRO A 99 -19.21 39.01 11.10
C PRO A 99 -19.95 38.04 12.02
N LEU A 100 -21.22 37.74 11.75
CA LEU A 100 -22.02 36.77 12.52
C LEU A 100 -21.84 35.32 12.03
N LEU A 101 -21.24 35.12 10.85
CA LEU A 101 -21.00 33.80 10.31
C LEU A 101 -19.63 33.28 10.74
N ARG A 102 -19.55 31.96 10.96
CA ARG A 102 -18.33 31.29 11.35
C ARG A 102 -17.30 31.37 10.23
N ARG A 103 -16.10 31.85 10.54
CA ARG A 103 -14.96 31.91 9.61
C ARG A 103 -14.15 30.61 9.69
N ARG A 104 -13.67 30.16 8.56
CA ARG A 104 -12.70 29.05 8.49
C ARG A 104 -11.29 29.64 8.55
N PRO A 105 -10.43 29.14 9.47
CA PRO A 105 -9.07 29.69 9.63
C PRO A 105 -8.13 29.36 8.45
N ASP A 106 -8.47 28.37 7.62
CA ASP A 106 -7.74 27.93 6.45
C ASP A 106 -8.12 28.69 5.16
N LEU A 107 -9.02 29.66 5.25
CA LEU A 107 -9.49 30.47 4.12
C LEU A 107 -9.23 31.96 4.37
N PRO A 108 -9.19 32.79 3.29
CA PRO A 108 -8.92 34.21 3.42
C PRO A 108 -10.02 34.95 4.24
N ASP A 109 -9.66 36.09 4.80
CA ASP A 109 -10.56 36.90 5.67
C ASP A 109 -11.86 37.30 5.02
N GLY A 110 -11.92 37.46 3.70
CA GLY A 110 -13.12 37.76 2.94
C GLY A 110 -14.10 36.58 2.79
N TRP A 111 -13.67 35.37 3.15
CA TRP A 111 -14.52 34.21 3.07
C TRP A 111 -15.43 34.08 4.29
N ASP A 112 -16.69 33.87 4.05
CA ASP A 112 -17.66 33.48 5.07
C ASP A 112 -18.47 32.25 4.66
N ASP A 113 -19.25 31.71 5.62
CA ASP A 113 -20.02 30.48 5.37
C ASP A 113 -21.16 30.67 4.36
N SER A 114 -21.53 31.90 4.00
CA SER A 114 -22.56 32.14 2.97
C SER A 114 -22.13 31.68 1.60
N LEU A 115 -20.83 31.81 1.28
CA LEU A 115 -20.25 31.34 0.04
C LEU A 115 -20.31 29.79 -0.07
N ASN A 116 -20.24 29.09 1.07
CA ASN A 116 -20.42 27.64 1.08
C ASN A 116 -21.82 27.23 0.59
N TYR A 117 -22.86 28.04 0.94
CA TYR A 117 -24.24 27.77 0.50
C TYR A 117 -24.46 28.13 -0.96
N GLU A 118 -23.84 29.20 -1.47
CA GLU A 118 -23.88 29.53 -2.89
C GLU A 118 -23.26 28.44 -3.75
N ILE A 119 -22.05 27.96 -3.38
CA ILE A 119 -21.37 26.84 -4.08
C ILE A 119 -22.21 25.58 -3.95
N ALA A 120 -22.76 25.29 -2.76
CA ALA A 120 -23.61 24.14 -2.52
C ALA A 120 -24.85 24.15 -3.44
N GLY A 121 -25.50 25.32 -3.62
CA GLY A 121 -26.61 25.46 -4.55
C GLY A 121 -26.22 25.31 -6.01
N ALA A 122 -25.10 25.91 -6.42
CA ALA A 122 -24.61 25.85 -7.80
C ALA A 122 -24.18 24.48 -8.24
N LEU A 123 -23.60 23.66 -7.31
CA LEU A 123 -23.05 22.34 -7.58
C LEU A 123 -23.92 21.19 -7.03
N ALA A 124 -25.11 21.47 -6.51
CA ALA A 124 -26.02 20.48 -5.90
C ALA A 124 -25.32 19.59 -4.86
N MET A 125 -24.53 20.17 -3.95
CA MET A 125 -23.78 19.47 -2.91
C MET A 125 -24.06 20.01 -1.50
N GLY A 126 -23.68 19.28 -0.46
CA GLY A 126 -23.82 19.77 0.91
C GLY A 126 -22.86 20.95 1.22
N PRO A 127 -23.24 21.92 2.08
CA PRO A 127 -22.42 23.09 2.40
C PRO A 127 -21.04 22.76 2.98
N VAL A 128 -20.93 21.68 3.75
CA VAL A 128 -19.63 21.19 4.26
C VAL A 128 -18.72 20.72 3.12
N SER A 129 -19.28 20.02 2.14
CA SER A 129 -18.53 19.59 0.95
C SER A 129 -18.08 20.77 0.10
N ALA A 130 -18.94 21.80 -0.05
CA ALA A 130 -18.62 23.04 -0.72
C ALA A 130 -17.46 23.78 -0.02
N GLY A 131 -17.51 23.92 1.30
CA GLY A 131 -16.42 24.49 2.08
C GLY A 131 -15.09 23.70 1.97
N ASN A 132 -15.15 22.37 1.92
CA ASN A 132 -13.97 21.55 1.69
C ASN A 132 -13.39 21.73 0.27
N LEU A 133 -14.26 21.92 -0.73
CA LEU A 133 -13.85 22.23 -2.09
C LEU A 133 -13.18 23.60 -2.20
N ALA A 134 -13.72 24.59 -1.48
CA ALA A 134 -13.13 25.92 -1.36
C ALA A 134 -11.74 25.86 -0.70
N GLY A 135 -11.58 25.12 0.41
CA GLY A 135 -10.28 24.91 1.07
C GLY A 135 -9.26 24.26 0.13
N LEU A 136 -9.67 23.27 -0.64
CA LEU A 136 -8.82 22.65 -1.67
C LEU A 136 -8.40 23.68 -2.75
N ALA A 137 -9.36 24.49 -3.23
CA ALA A 137 -9.10 25.51 -4.23
C ALA A 137 -8.08 26.54 -3.73
N TRP A 138 -8.22 26.99 -2.49
CA TRP A 138 -7.32 27.94 -1.87
C TRP A 138 -5.91 27.33 -1.66
N ALA A 139 -5.83 26.14 -1.07
CA ALA A 139 -4.55 25.47 -0.82
C ALA A 139 -3.73 25.27 -2.10
N LEU A 140 -4.35 24.81 -3.20
CA LEU A 140 -3.68 24.60 -4.48
C LEU A 140 -3.28 25.90 -5.21
N GLY A 141 -3.91 27.02 -4.85
CA GLY A 141 -3.58 28.31 -5.45
C GLY A 141 -2.56 29.15 -4.68
N THR A 142 -2.37 28.86 -3.40
CA THR A 142 -1.51 29.67 -2.51
C THR A 142 -0.40 28.85 -1.87
N ARG A 143 -0.76 27.80 -1.17
CA ARG A 143 0.15 27.03 -0.33
C ARG A 143 0.92 25.94 -1.11
N LEU A 144 0.25 25.30 -2.09
CA LEU A 144 0.78 24.19 -2.89
C LEU A 144 0.61 24.47 -4.39
N PRO A 145 1.22 25.57 -4.90
CA PRO A 145 1.02 25.98 -6.30
C PRO A 145 1.64 25.01 -7.30
N GLY A 146 2.65 24.22 -6.91
CA GLY A 146 3.26 23.19 -7.73
C GLY A 146 2.28 22.04 -8.00
N ILE A 147 1.58 21.57 -6.97
CA ILE A 147 0.52 20.56 -7.10
C ILE A 147 -0.63 21.11 -7.95
N GLY A 148 -0.99 22.39 -7.75
CA GLY A 148 -2.00 23.07 -8.57
C GLY A 148 -1.63 23.10 -10.05
N ARG A 149 -0.36 23.33 -10.40
CA ARG A 149 0.13 23.24 -11.78
C ARG A 149 0.02 21.84 -12.36
N LEU A 150 0.47 20.80 -11.63
CA LEU A 150 0.35 19.41 -12.10
C LEU A 150 -1.10 18.98 -12.34
N LEU A 151 -2.06 19.54 -11.58
CA LEU A 151 -3.48 19.35 -11.83
C LEU A 151 -3.92 20.07 -13.13
N ALA A 152 -3.50 21.32 -13.32
CA ALA A 152 -3.81 22.10 -14.50
C ALA A 152 -3.19 21.52 -15.79
N ASP A 153 -1.99 20.94 -15.69
CA ASP A 153 -1.29 20.29 -16.80
C ASP A 153 -1.83 18.87 -17.11
N GLY A 154 -2.86 18.42 -16.39
CA GLY A 154 -3.42 17.09 -16.58
C GLY A 154 -2.57 15.92 -16.07
N THR A 155 -1.43 16.21 -15.44
CA THR A 155 -0.49 15.19 -14.93
C THR A 155 -0.98 14.54 -13.65
N LEU A 156 -1.71 15.28 -12.81
CA LEU A 156 -2.19 14.83 -11.50
C LEU A 156 -3.72 14.92 -11.45
N THR A 157 -4.37 13.87 -10.97
CA THR A 157 -5.83 13.87 -10.78
C THR A 157 -6.25 14.69 -9.54
N ARG A 158 -7.47 15.23 -9.55
CA ARG A 158 -8.04 15.95 -8.40
C ARG A 158 -8.00 15.15 -7.10
N ALA A 159 -8.23 13.83 -7.17
CA ALA A 159 -8.16 12.96 -6.01
C ALA A 159 -6.76 12.93 -5.37
N LYS A 160 -5.70 12.83 -6.20
CA LYS A 160 -4.32 12.85 -5.71
C LYS A 160 -3.90 14.24 -5.22
N ALA A 161 -4.33 15.32 -5.89
CA ALA A 161 -4.09 16.68 -5.43
C ALA A 161 -4.72 16.92 -4.04
N LYS A 162 -5.98 16.48 -3.85
CA LYS A 162 -6.67 16.53 -2.56
C LYS A 162 -5.94 15.75 -1.48
N LEU A 163 -5.44 14.56 -1.80
CA LEU A 163 -4.66 13.73 -0.90
C LEU A 163 -3.41 14.48 -0.39
N VAL A 164 -2.64 15.08 -1.29
CA VAL A 164 -1.44 15.85 -0.90
C VAL A 164 -1.80 17.02 0.00
N VAL A 165 -2.85 17.78 -0.32
CA VAL A 165 -3.33 18.88 0.52
C VAL A 165 -3.69 18.38 1.92
N GLN A 166 -4.39 17.24 2.04
CA GLN A 166 -4.77 16.65 3.32
C GLN A 166 -3.57 16.18 4.15
N VAL A 167 -2.58 15.56 3.50
CA VAL A 167 -1.35 15.12 4.18
C VAL A 167 -0.53 16.31 4.68
N PHE A 168 -0.47 17.41 3.91
CA PHE A 168 0.30 18.60 4.23
C PHE A 168 -0.46 19.63 5.06
N GLU A 169 -1.76 19.43 5.34
CA GLU A 169 -2.57 20.33 6.14
C GLU A 169 -1.92 20.76 7.48
N PRO A 170 -1.25 19.85 8.25
CA PRO A 170 -0.66 20.21 9.53
C PRO A 170 0.66 20.96 9.46
N LEU A 171 1.30 21.00 8.28
CA LEU A 171 2.58 21.68 8.07
C LEU A 171 2.37 23.20 8.07
N ASP A 172 3.34 23.97 8.48
CA ASP A 172 3.34 25.42 8.23
C ASP A 172 3.64 25.72 6.74
N GLU A 173 3.61 27.01 6.35
CA GLU A 173 3.81 27.41 4.94
C GLU A 173 5.20 27.04 4.40
N ASP A 174 6.25 27.26 5.21
CA ASP A 174 7.62 26.93 4.81
C ASP A 174 7.84 25.41 4.74
N GLU A 175 7.29 24.67 5.70
CA GLU A 175 7.32 23.22 5.72
C GLU A 175 6.56 22.64 4.52
N ALA A 176 5.37 23.14 4.21
CA ALA A 176 4.56 22.71 3.08
C ALA A 176 5.29 22.98 1.75
N THR A 177 5.93 24.13 1.61
CA THR A 177 6.73 24.46 0.42
C THR A 177 7.91 23.52 0.25
N ARG A 178 8.64 23.20 1.33
CA ARG A 178 9.73 22.22 1.28
C ARG A 178 9.24 20.82 0.95
N ALA A 179 8.14 20.39 1.56
CA ALA A 179 7.55 19.09 1.29
C ALA A 179 7.04 18.97 -0.15
N GLU A 180 6.40 20.03 -0.69
CA GLU A 180 5.99 20.09 -2.08
C GLU A 180 7.18 19.93 -3.02
N ALA A 181 8.28 20.67 -2.79
CA ALA A 181 9.48 20.60 -3.60
C ALA A 181 10.10 19.19 -3.66
N LEU A 182 9.99 18.43 -2.55
CA LEU A 182 10.49 17.04 -2.49
C LEU A 182 9.69 16.08 -3.37
N ILE A 183 8.38 16.27 -3.49
CA ILE A 183 7.52 15.30 -4.17
C ILE A 183 7.24 15.64 -5.64
N LEU A 184 7.29 16.91 -6.04
CA LEU A 184 6.96 17.34 -7.40
C LEU A 184 7.66 16.55 -8.50
N PRO A 185 8.98 16.26 -8.42
CA PRO A 185 9.67 15.51 -9.47
C PRO A 185 9.22 14.05 -9.61
N GLU A 186 8.62 13.49 -8.57
CA GLU A 186 8.33 12.06 -8.49
C GLU A 186 6.84 11.72 -8.62
N LEU A 187 5.92 12.70 -8.54
CA LEU A 187 4.47 12.46 -8.53
C LEU A 187 3.89 11.96 -9.85
N ALA A 188 4.52 12.32 -10.97
CA ALA A 188 4.03 11.91 -12.29
C ALA A 188 4.00 10.36 -12.41
N GLY A 189 2.91 9.82 -12.93
CA GLY A 189 2.73 8.38 -13.12
C GLY A 189 2.52 7.55 -11.86
N LYS A 190 2.54 8.13 -10.65
CA LYS A 190 2.28 7.40 -9.41
C LYS A 190 0.81 7.04 -9.25
N THR A 191 0.54 5.85 -8.71
CA THR A 191 -0.80 5.45 -8.27
C THR A 191 -1.22 6.28 -7.04
N TYR A 192 -2.49 6.19 -6.64
CA TYR A 192 -2.98 6.90 -5.45
C TYR A 192 -2.17 6.55 -4.19
N PHE A 193 -1.95 5.25 -3.91
CA PHE A 193 -1.19 4.79 -2.75
C PHE A 193 0.30 5.13 -2.82
N GLN A 194 0.89 5.15 -4.01
CA GLN A 194 2.27 5.58 -4.18
C GLN A 194 2.42 7.10 -3.93
N ALA A 195 1.46 7.90 -4.40
CA ALA A 195 1.44 9.34 -4.14
C ALA A 195 1.22 9.63 -2.65
N GLU A 196 0.33 8.87 -1.98
CA GLU A 196 0.11 8.97 -0.54
C GLU A 196 1.39 8.68 0.26
N ARG A 197 2.06 7.56 -0.04
CA ARG A 197 3.33 7.18 0.60
C ARG A 197 4.39 8.26 0.40
N LEU A 198 4.49 8.81 -0.82
CA LEU A 198 5.44 9.87 -1.15
C LEU A 198 5.15 11.15 -0.36
N ALA A 199 3.88 11.57 -0.30
CA ALA A 199 3.48 12.75 0.48
C ALA A 199 3.78 12.58 1.98
N TRP A 200 3.46 11.43 2.58
CA TRP A 200 3.78 11.16 3.97
C TRP A 200 5.30 11.15 4.24
N ARG A 201 6.10 10.55 3.36
CA ARG A 201 7.56 10.59 3.48
C ARG A 201 8.09 12.01 3.47
N ALA A 202 7.59 12.87 2.60
CA ALA A 202 8.00 14.28 2.52
C ALA A 202 7.58 15.05 3.77
N ALA A 203 6.33 14.89 4.23
CA ALA A 203 5.86 15.53 5.45
C ALA A 203 6.71 15.14 6.67
N LEU A 204 7.02 13.85 6.83
CA LEU A 204 7.87 13.35 7.91
C LEU A 204 9.34 13.79 7.78
N ALA A 205 9.83 14.04 6.57
CA ALA A 205 11.18 14.53 6.34
C ALA A 205 11.35 16.00 6.75
N VAL A 206 10.31 16.82 6.58
CA VAL A 206 10.37 18.26 6.89
C VAL A 206 9.88 18.60 8.30
N ALA A 207 8.96 17.81 8.87
CA ALA A 207 8.33 18.08 10.16
C ALA A 207 7.94 16.79 10.92
N PRO A 208 8.90 15.98 11.37
CA PRO A 208 8.62 14.71 12.04
C PRO A 208 7.86 14.88 13.37
N ASP A 209 8.09 15.95 14.09
CA ASP A 209 7.45 16.27 15.38
C ASP A 209 5.99 16.72 15.23
N VAL A 210 5.62 17.34 14.12
CA VAL A 210 4.24 17.71 13.81
C VAL A 210 3.41 16.45 13.60
N ALA A 211 3.91 15.49 12.83
CA ALA A 211 3.26 14.21 12.60
C ALA A 211 3.07 13.43 13.92
N GLU A 212 4.11 13.39 14.76
CA GLU A 212 4.05 12.74 16.07
C GLU A 212 3.00 13.38 16.99
N ARG A 213 2.98 14.71 17.11
CA ARG A 213 1.99 15.42 17.93
C ARG A 213 0.57 15.20 17.43
N ARG A 214 0.33 15.25 16.12
CA ARG A 214 -0.99 14.99 15.51
C ARG A 214 -1.47 13.59 15.83
N ARG A 215 -0.62 12.57 15.64
CA ARG A 215 -0.93 11.19 15.95
C ARG A 215 -1.25 11.00 17.43
N SER A 216 -0.35 11.45 18.32
CA SER A 216 -0.53 11.31 19.76
C SER A 216 -1.80 12.00 20.27
N LYS A 217 -2.18 13.12 19.65
CA LYS A 217 -3.46 13.78 19.93
C LYS A 217 -4.64 12.95 19.44
N ALA A 218 -4.58 12.41 18.23
CA ALA A 218 -5.64 11.57 17.68
C ALA A 218 -5.85 10.29 18.50
N GLU A 219 -4.77 9.62 18.90
CA GLU A 219 -4.81 8.43 19.78
C GLU A 219 -5.45 8.71 21.13
N ARG A 220 -5.25 9.90 21.71
CA ARG A 220 -5.86 10.27 23.01
C ARG A 220 -7.29 10.76 22.90
N GLU A 221 -7.62 11.54 21.87
CA GLU A 221 -8.89 12.30 21.80
C GLU A 221 -9.90 11.70 20.84
N ARG A 222 -9.46 10.89 19.86
CA ARG A 222 -10.30 10.37 18.78
C ARG A 222 -10.38 8.86 18.73
N ALA A 223 -9.56 8.15 19.54
CA ALA A 223 -9.59 6.69 19.60
C ALA A 223 -11.01 6.20 19.89
N ARG A 224 -11.56 5.38 19.00
CA ARG A 224 -12.94 4.89 19.14
C ARG A 224 -13.15 3.58 18.40
N VAL A 225 -14.17 2.85 18.85
CA VAL A 225 -14.73 1.70 18.14
C VAL A 225 -16.11 2.08 17.65
N THR A 226 -16.40 1.82 16.38
CA THR A 226 -17.69 2.13 15.75
C THR A 226 -18.27 0.89 15.10
N VAL A 227 -19.59 0.75 15.21
CA VAL A 227 -20.40 -0.24 14.50
C VAL A 227 -21.16 0.48 13.39
N PHE A 228 -21.20 -0.10 12.20
CA PHE A 228 -21.91 0.49 11.06
C PHE A 228 -22.48 -0.61 10.17
N ARG A 229 -23.46 -0.24 9.36
CA ARG A 229 -24.05 -1.17 8.37
C ARG A 229 -23.26 -1.09 7.07
N GLU A 230 -22.88 -2.23 6.52
CA GLU A 230 -22.30 -2.38 5.18
C GLU A 230 -23.38 -2.29 4.08
N GLU A 231 -22.98 -2.03 2.85
CA GLU A 231 -23.87 -2.00 1.69
C GLU A 231 -24.60 -3.34 1.49
N SER A 232 -23.95 -4.45 1.82
CA SER A 232 -24.53 -5.80 1.81
C SER A 232 -25.62 -6.03 2.86
N GLY A 233 -25.85 -5.07 3.78
CA GLY A 233 -26.73 -5.23 4.93
C GLY A 233 -26.06 -5.89 6.15
N ALA A 234 -24.85 -6.43 6.01
CA ALA A 234 -24.06 -6.96 7.12
C ALA A 234 -23.56 -5.84 8.05
N VAL A 235 -22.90 -6.21 9.15
CA VAL A 235 -22.40 -5.29 10.16
C VAL A 235 -20.88 -5.21 10.09
N GLY A 236 -20.35 -3.98 10.00
CA GLY A 236 -18.93 -3.68 10.13
C GLY A 236 -18.59 -3.20 11.54
N LEU A 237 -17.44 -3.63 12.07
CA LEU A 237 -16.86 -3.17 13.33
C LEU A 237 -15.46 -2.62 13.06
N SER A 238 -15.22 -1.34 13.37
CA SER A 238 -13.97 -0.64 13.07
C SER A 238 -13.42 0.06 14.31
N GLY A 239 -12.16 -0.20 14.65
CA GLY A 239 -11.36 0.60 15.56
C GLY A 239 -10.60 1.67 14.79
N ARG A 240 -10.67 2.94 15.22
CA ARG A 240 -10.00 4.08 14.59
C ARG A 240 -9.14 4.85 15.57
N ASP A 241 -8.07 5.47 15.06
CA ASP A 241 -7.11 6.27 15.84
C ASP A 241 -6.48 5.48 17.01
N LEU A 242 -6.28 4.16 16.82
CA LEU A 242 -5.73 3.27 17.84
C LEU A 242 -4.20 3.36 17.90
N PRO A 243 -3.60 3.16 19.09
CA PRO A 243 -2.14 3.10 19.23
C PRO A 243 -1.53 1.98 18.35
N ALA A 244 -0.53 2.34 17.54
CA ALA A 244 -0.02 1.48 16.47
C ALA A 244 0.50 0.12 16.96
N VAL A 245 1.22 0.09 18.10
CA VAL A 245 1.78 -1.16 18.66
C VAL A 245 0.66 -2.13 19.02
N GLN A 246 -0.37 -1.64 19.71
CA GLN A 246 -1.50 -2.46 20.17
C GLN A 246 -2.35 -2.93 18.99
N ALA A 247 -2.61 -2.06 18.01
CA ALA A 247 -3.38 -2.38 16.81
C ALA A 247 -2.69 -3.46 15.98
N LEU A 248 -1.38 -3.34 15.73
CA LEU A 248 -0.60 -4.34 15.00
C LEU A 248 -0.48 -5.66 15.77
N SER A 249 -0.31 -5.61 17.09
CA SER A 249 -0.31 -6.82 17.94
C SER A 249 -1.67 -7.51 17.92
N GLY A 250 -2.77 -6.74 17.99
CA GLY A 250 -4.13 -7.27 17.85
C GLY A 250 -4.35 -7.95 16.50
N HIS A 251 -3.95 -7.30 15.41
CA HIS A 251 -4.03 -7.90 14.08
C HIS A 251 -3.19 -9.18 13.96
N ALA A 252 -1.96 -9.19 14.49
CA ALA A 252 -1.12 -10.40 14.51
C ALA A 252 -1.78 -11.56 15.29
N ASN A 253 -2.50 -11.26 16.37
CA ASN A 253 -3.26 -12.27 17.13
C ASN A 253 -4.44 -12.84 16.31
N VAL A 254 -5.15 -12.00 15.54
CA VAL A 254 -6.20 -12.46 14.62
C VAL A 254 -5.62 -13.43 13.59
N LEU A 255 -4.51 -13.05 12.93
CA LEU A 255 -3.86 -13.91 11.94
C LEU A 255 -3.35 -15.23 12.55
N ALA A 256 -2.75 -15.17 13.73
CA ALA A 256 -2.30 -16.36 14.43
C ALA A 256 -3.47 -17.31 14.78
N ARG A 257 -4.59 -16.76 15.25
CA ARG A 257 -5.81 -17.50 15.56
C ARG A 257 -6.43 -18.13 14.30
N ALA A 258 -6.58 -17.37 13.21
CA ALA A 258 -7.07 -17.87 11.93
C ALA A 258 -6.18 -19.02 11.39
N GLY A 259 -4.86 -18.92 11.56
CA GLY A 259 -3.92 -19.99 11.23
C GLY A 259 -4.10 -21.28 12.06
N LEU A 260 -4.57 -21.20 13.31
CA LEU A 260 -4.95 -22.38 14.09
C LEU A 260 -6.21 -23.04 13.53
N TYR A 261 -7.19 -22.22 13.12
CA TYR A 261 -8.43 -22.71 12.51
C TYR A 261 -8.18 -23.43 11.18
N ALA A 262 -7.38 -22.82 10.29
CA ALA A 262 -6.99 -23.44 9.03
C ALA A 262 -6.30 -24.80 9.23
N LYS A 263 -5.38 -24.89 10.21
CA LYS A 263 -4.64 -26.12 10.49
C LYS A 263 -5.45 -27.23 11.14
N SER A 264 -6.53 -26.89 11.83
CA SER A 264 -7.38 -27.89 12.49
C SER A 264 -8.14 -28.79 11.52
N GLY A 265 -8.31 -28.33 10.26
CA GLY A 265 -9.13 -29.00 9.25
C GLY A 265 -10.65 -28.94 9.54
N ALA A 266 -11.06 -28.36 10.69
CA ALA A 266 -12.46 -28.33 11.12
C ALA A 266 -13.33 -27.36 10.30
N PHE A 267 -12.72 -26.47 9.50
CA PHE A 267 -13.39 -25.40 8.75
C PHE A 267 -13.25 -25.60 7.23
N GLY A 268 -13.40 -26.83 6.76
CA GLY A 268 -13.24 -27.18 5.35
C GLY A 268 -14.04 -26.27 4.42
N GLY A 269 -13.39 -25.77 3.34
CA GLY A 269 -14.02 -24.90 2.32
C GLY A 269 -14.09 -23.40 2.68
N GLN A 270 -13.71 -22.99 3.88
CA GLN A 270 -13.67 -21.55 4.23
C GLN A 270 -12.39 -20.88 3.77
N THR A 271 -12.52 -19.63 3.28
CA THR A 271 -11.38 -18.82 2.85
C THR A 271 -10.59 -18.29 4.04
N ASP A 272 -9.31 -17.92 3.81
CA ASP A 272 -8.48 -17.27 4.85
C ASP A 272 -9.14 -16.01 5.41
N SER A 273 -9.81 -15.22 4.59
CA SER A 273 -10.52 -14.01 5.02
C SER A 273 -11.69 -14.34 5.95
N THR A 274 -12.45 -15.39 5.66
CA THR A 274 -13.55 -15.85 6.53
C THR A 274 -13.01 -16.34 7.87
N LEU A 275 -11.91 -17.09 7.88
CA LEU A 275 -11.27 -17.55 9.11
C LEU A 275 -10.70 -16.39 9.94
N GLN A 276 -10.20 -15.34 9.30
CA GLN A 276 -9.74 -14.13 9.99
C GLN A 276 -10.90 -13.37 10.63
N ALA A 277 -12.03 -13.23 9.94
CA ALA A 277 -13.23 -12.60 10.49
C ALA A 277 -13.76 -13.38 11.70
N LEU A 278 -13.83 -14.71 11.61
CA LEU A 278 -14.21 -15.58 12.72
C LEU A 278 -13.24 -15.41 13.91
N ALA A 279 -11.94 -15.45 13.64
CA ALA A 279 -10.91 -15.30 14.66
C ALA A 279 -10.98 -13.93 15.36
N TYR A 280 -11.28 -12.86 14.61
CA TYR A 280 -11.48 -11.51 15.14
C TYR A 280 -12.67 -11.47 16.12
N LEU A 281 -13.81 -12.00 15.72
CA LEU A 281 -15.00 -12.04 16.58
C LEU A 281 -14.78 -12.91 17.81
N ASP A 282 -14.13 -14.06 17.67
CA ASP A 282 -13.84 -14.96 18.79
C ASP A 282 -12.88 -14.31 19.80
N LEU A 283 -11.88 -13.55 19.35
CA LEU A 283 -11.00 -12.80 20.24
C LEU A 283 -11.74 -11.73 21.02
N LEU A 284 -12.67 -11.01 20.38
CA LEU A 284 -13.49 -9.99 21.02
C LEU A 284 -14.49 -10.58 22.01
N ASN A 285 -15.06 -11.75 21.70
CA ASN A 285 -16.06 -12.42 22.54
C ASN A 285 -15.43 -13.38 23.59
N GLY A 286 -14.09 -13.44 23.68
CA GLY A 286 -13.41 -14.30 24.65
C GLY A 286 -13.50 -15.80 24.36
N VAL A 287 -13.93 -16.20 23.13
CA VAL A 287 -14.00 -17.61 22.72
C VAL A 287 -12.59 -18.16 22.52
N THR A 288 -12.29 -19.32 23.11
CA THR A 288 -10.96 -19.93 22.94
C THR A 288 -10.84 -20.64 21.58
N ALA A 289 -9.61 -20.84 21.09
CA ALA A 289 -9.40 -21.59 19.84
C ALA A 289 -9.87 -23.05 19.98
N ALA A 290 -9.66 -23.64 21.15
CA ALA A 290 -10.05 -25.03 21.41
C ALA A 290 -11.56 -25.19 21.36
N ASP A 291 -12.31 -24.30 22.02
CA ASP A 291 -13.78 -24.35 22.03
C ASP A 291 -14.35 -24.17 20.62
N ARG A 292 -13.83 -23.21 19.86
CA ARG A 292 -14.28 -22.98 18.48
C ARG A 292 -13.98 -24.17 17.57
N ILE A 293 -12.81 -24.78 17.68
CA ILE A 293 -12.44 -25.95 16.89
C ILE A 293 -13.29 -27.16 17.28
N ALA A 294 -13.49 -27.39 18.60
CA ALA A 294 -14.35 -28.46 19.10
C ALA A 294 -15.79 -28.33 18.59
N PHE A 295 -16.34 -27.14 18.64
CA PHE A 295 -17.68 -26.84 18.10
C PHE A 295 -17.77 -27.13 16.59
N ALA A 296 -16.80 -26.63 15.80
CA ALA A 296 -16.78 -26.86 14.35
C ALA A 296 -16.59 -28.33 13.96
N SER A 297 -15.88 -29.10 14.79
CA SER A 297 -15.66 -30.56 14.59
C SER A 297 -16.85 -31.42 15.04
N GLY A 298 -17.93 -30.83 15.55
CA GLY A 298 -19.05 -31.57 16.13
C GLY A 298 -18.72 -32.32 17.43
N ALA A 299 -17.55 -32.02 18.03
CA ALA A 299 -17.07 -32.65 19.27
C ALA A 299 -17.51 -31.88 20.53
N ALA A 300 -18.16 -30.73 20.38
CA ALA A 300 -18.68 -29.97 21.50
C ALA A 300 -20.01 -30.54 21.99
N SER A 301 -20.02 -31.01 23.21
CA SER A 301 -21.25 -31.07 24.01
C SER A 301 -21.86 -29.67 24.05
N GLU A 302 -23.18 -29.58 24.06
CA GLU A 302 -23.96 -28.34 24.13
C GLU A 302 -23.28 -27.24 24.96
N PRO A 303 -23.34 -25.97 24.55
CA PRO A 303 -22.80 -24.88 25.36
C PRO A 303 -23.42 -24.97 26.77
N PRO A 304 -22.66 -24.64 27.85
CA PRO A 304 -23.24 -24.58 29.17
C PRO A 304 -24.46 -23.69 29.12
N GLY A 305 -25.62 -24.25 29.37
CA GLY A 305 -26.90 -23.60 29.23
C GLY A 305 -26.86 -22.23 29.90
N GLY A 306 -27.25 -21.20 29.15
CA GLY A 306 -27.73 -19.97 29.77
C GLY A 306 -28.84 -20.37 30.75
N PRO A 307 -29.14 -19.53 31.75
CA PRO A 307 -30.20 -19.84 32.72
C PRO A 307 -31.43 -20.27 31.91
N GLU A 308 -31.91 -21.47 32.23
CA GLU A 308 -33.14 -21.98 31.65
C GLU A 308 -34.20 -20.87 31.81
N PRO A 309 -34.94 -20.53 30.75
CA PRO A 309 -36.12 -19.68 30.91
C PRO A 309 -37.02 -20.42 31.90
N ASP A 310 -37.37 -19.73 32.97
CA ASP A 310 -38.33 -20.24 33.94
C ASP A 310 -39.51 -20.89 33.18
N GLU A 311 -39.81 -22.16 33.50
CA GLU A 311 -40.99 -22.82 32.96
C GLU A 311 -42.20 -21.98 33.37
N PRO A 312 -43.11 -21.64 32.47
CA PRO A 312 -44.33 -20.93 32.83
C PRO A 312 -45.08 -21.81 33.83
N GLU A 313 -45.39 -21.27 35.00
CA GLU A 313 -46.29 -21.90 35.98
C GLU A 313 -47.60 -22.25 35.27
N PRO A 314 -48.25 -23.41 35.59
CA PRO A 314 -49.50 -23.79 34.97
C PRO A 314 -50.60 -22.82 35.32
N ASP A 315 -51.30 -22.30 34.30
CA ASP A 315 -52.40 -21.36 34.39
C ASP A 315 -53.47 -21.87 35.38
N ASP A 316 -53.84 -20.98 36.32
CA ASP A 316 -54.95 -21.16 37.25
C ASP A 316 -56.26 -20.94 36.46
N PRO A 317 -57.26 -21.88 36.45
CA PRO A 317 -58.37 -21.88 35.51
C PRO A 317 -59.57 -20.99 35.90
N ASP A 318 -59.39 -19.88 36.60
CA ASP A 318 -60.53 -19.03 37.04
C ASP A 318 -60.26 -17.51 36.97
N GLU A 319 -60.12 -16.95 35.70
CA GLU A 319 -60.46 -15.53 35.51
C GLU A 319 -61.20 -15.35 34.17
N PRO A 320 -62.30 -14.55 34.11
CA PRO A 320 -63.15 -14.42 32.93
C PRO A 320 -62.60 -13.40 31.91
N ASP A 321 -62.70 -13.78 30.62
CA ASP A 321 -62.38 -13.00 29.45
C ASP A 321 -62.94 -11.57 29.47
N GLY A 322 -62.06 -10.56 29.39
CA GLY A 322 -62.39 -9.18 29.06
C GLY A 322 -62.27 -8.94 27.53
N PRO A 323 -63.08 -8.00 26.96
CA PRO A 323 -63.16 -7.85 25.51
C PRO A 323 -61.89 -7.27 24.89
N GLU A 324 -61.47 -7.88 23.78
CA GLU A 324 -60.39 -7.41 22.93
C GLU A 324 -60.69 -6.04 22.30
N PRO A 325 -59.73 -5.13 22.18
CA PRO A 325 -59.89 -3.91 21.38
C PRO A 325 -59.59 -4.20 19.90
N ASP A 326 -60.50 -3.75 19.03
CA ASP A 326 -60.40 -3.77 17.56
C ASP A 326 -59.14 -3.05 17.06
N ASP A 327 -58.27 -3.78 16.33
CA ASP A 327 -57.16 -3.17 15.56
C ASP A 327 -57.69 -2.58 14.23
N PRO A 328 -57.30 -1.36 13.86
CA PRO A 328 -57.68 -0.78 12.57
C PRO A 328 -56.81 -1.34 11.43
N GLU A 329 -57.46 -1.78 10.34
CA GLU A 329 -56.83 -2.20 9.10
C GLU A 329 -55.95 -1.10 8.48
N PRO A 330 -54.75 -1.42 7.95
CA PRO A 330 -53.93 -0.48 7.21
C PRO A 330 -54.48 -0.26 5.78
N PRO A 331 -54.40 1.00 5.24
CA PRO A 331 -54.86 1.28 3.90
C PRO A 331 -53.99 0.64 2.82
N GLY A 332 -54.63 0.07 1.79
CA GLY A 332 -53.98 -0.57 0.66
C GLY A 332 -53.02 0.35 -0.12
N GLY A 333 -51.80 -0.07 -0.29
CA GLY A 333 -50.85 0.52 -1.21
C GLY A 333 -50.97 -0.11 -2.62
N PRO A 334 -50.50 0.59 -3.67
CA PRO A 334 -50.68 0.13 -5.05
C PRO A 334 -49.83 -1.11 -5.35
N GLU A 335 -50.46 -2.05 -6.03
CA GLU A 335 -49.83 -3.24 -6.61
C GLU A 335 -48.79 -2.83 -7.67
N TRP A 336 -47.56 -3.31 -7.52
CA TRP A 336 -46.53 -3.26 -8.56
C TRP A 336 -46.42 -4.65 -9.14
N ASP A 337 -46.71 -4.77 -10.45
CA ASP A 337 -46.51 -5.99 -11.23
C ASP A 337 -45.01 -6.38 -11.22
N GLU A 338 -44.68 -7.55 -10.70
CA GLU A 338 -43.34 -8.15 -10.86
C GLU A 338 -43.20 -8.71 -12.29
N PRO A 339 -42.06 -8.43 -12.98
CA PRO A 339 -41.80 -9.07 -14.27
C PRO A 339 -41.46 -10.56 -14.09
N GLU A 340 -42.04 -11.42 -14.91
CA GLU A 340 -41.76 -12.86 -14.96
C GLU A 340 -40.27 -13.14 -15.26
N PRO A 341 -39.68 -14.20 -14.66
CA PRO A 341 -38.31 -14.60 -14.94
C PRO A 341 -38.14 -15.13 -16.37
N PRO A 342 -37.03 -14.86 -17.06
CA PRO A 342 -36.77 -15.36 -18.40
C PRO A 342 -36.65 -16.91 -18.39
N GLY A 343 -37.25 -17.54 -19.39
CA GLY A 343 -37.21 -18.97 -19.60
C GLY A 343 -35.81 -19.50 -19.94
N PRO A 344 -35.57 -20.81 -19.86
CA PRO A 344 -34.24 -21.39 -20.04
C PRO A 344 -33.72 -21.20 -21.46
N GLU A 345 -32.46 -20.80 -21.57
CA GLU A 345 -31.73 -20.71 -22.84
C GLU A 345 -31.49 -22.10 -23.43
N PRO A 346 -31.47 -22.26 -24.78
CA PRO A 346 -31.23 -23.53 -25.44
C PRO A 346 -29.76 -23.96 -25.31
N ASP A 347 -29.55 -25.25 -25.09
CA ASP A 347 -28.28 -25.94 -25.01
C ASP A 347 -27.34 -25.60 -26.20
N GLY A 348 -26.17 -25.04 -25.92
CA GLY A 348 -25.08 -24.88 -26.87
C GLY A 348 -24.36 -26.23 -27.10
N PRO A 349 -23.68 -26.42 -28.25
CA PRO A 349 -23.04 -27.68 -28.57
C PRO A 349 -21.89 -28.00 -27.64
N GLU A 350 -21.77 -29.27 -27.25
CA GLU A 350 -20.69 -29.82 -26.44
C GLU A 350 -19.31 -29.60 -27.10
N PRO A 351 -18.24 -29.27 -26.36
CA PRO A 351 -16.89 -29.20 -26.92
C PRO A 351 -16.34 -30.61 -27.19
N ASP A 352 -15.76 -30.77 -28.38
CA ASP A 352 -15.07 -31.95 -28.87
C ASP A 352 -13.82 -32.27 -28.01
N ASP A 353 -13.86 -33.41 -27.31
CA ASP A 353 -12.78 -33.97 -26.50
C ASP A 353 -11.72 -34.64 -27.39
N SER A 354 -10.87 -33.81 -28.01
CA SER A 354 -9.67 -34.28 -28.72
C SER A 354 -8.52 -33.30 -28.50
N ALA A 355 -7.99 -33.24 -27.29
CA ALA A 355 -6.69 -32.66 -27.00
C ALA A 355 -5.64 -33.79 -26.90
N PRO A 356 -4.45 -33.64 -27.53
CA PRO A 356 -3.38 -34.62 -27.39
C PRO A 356 -2.80 -34.60 -25.97
N ASP A 357 -2.46 -35.81 -25.48
CA ASP A 357 -1.83 -36.06 -24.17
C ASP A 357 -0.67 -35.10 -23.89
N GLU A 358 -0.81 -34.23 -22.89
CA GLU A 358 0.30 -33.53 -22.29
C GLU A 358 1.10 -34.54 -21.42
N PRO A 359 2.44 -34.51 -21.44
CA PRO A 359 3.23 -35.38 -20.58
C PRO A 359 2.97 -35.04 -19.11
N GLU A 360 2.69 -36.07 -18.32
CA GLU A 360 2.54 -35.97 -16.86
C GLU A 360 3.72 -35.21 -16.25
N PRO A 361 3.50 -34.27 -15.32
CA PRO A 361 4.59 -33.61 -14.62
C PRO A 361 5.30 -34.61 -13.72
N ASP A 362 6.61 -34.75 -13.89
CA ASP A 362 7.49 -35.55 -13.02
C ASP A 362 7.17 -35.26 -11.55
N GLU A 363 7.00 -36.31 -10.75
CA GLU A 363 6.83 -36.22 -9.29
C GLU A 363 7.99 -35.41 -8.70
N PRO A 364 7.74 -34.43 -7.83
CA PRO A 364 8.81 -33.65 -7.22
C PRO A 364 9.65 -34.58 -6.32
N GLU A 365 10.95 -34.65 -6.59
CA GLU A 365 11.90 -35.28 -5.69
C GLU A 365 11.74 -34.70 -4.25
N PRO A 366 11.96 -35.53 -3.21
CA PRO A 366 11.76 -35.08 -1.83
C PRO A 366 12.73 -33.95 -1.51
N HIS A 367 12.16 -32.77 -1.27
CA HIS A 367 12.88 -31.60 -0.79
C HIS A 367 13.58 -31.94 0.52
N GLU A 368 14.88 -31.63 0.61
CA GLU A 368 15.58 -31.55 1.89
C GLU A 368 14.79 -30.66 2.85
N PRO A 369 14.67 -31.02 4.13
CA PRO A 369 13.80 -30.31 5.05
C PRO A 369 14.24 -28.86 5.18
N ASP A 370 13.30 -27.96 4.90
CA ASP A 370 13.37 -26.54 5.26
C ASP A 370 13.95 -26.40 6.67
N ASP A 371 14.86 -25.42 6.81
CA ASP A 371 15.57 -24.99 8.01
C ASP A 371 14.79 -25.33 9.31
N PRO A 372 15.26 -26.27 10.17
CA PRO A 372 14.50 -26.76 11.32
C PRO A 372 14.23 -25.70 12.40
N GLU A 373 14.77 -24.50 12.25
CA GLU A 373 14.49 -23.37 13.14
C GLU A 373 13.19 -22.59 12.81
N ALA A 374 12.50 -22.92 11.71
CA ALA A 374 11.21 -22.34 11.37
C ALA A 374 10.02 -22.97 12.13
N SER A 375 10.24 -24.05 12.86
CA SER A 375 9.20 -24.84 13.52
C SER A 375 9.36 -24.80 15.05
N GLY A 376 8.97 -23.68 15.65
CA GLY A 376 8.52 -23.72 17.06
C GLY A 376 7.18 -24.48 17.15
N PRO A 377 6.79 -25.01 18.31
CA PRO A 377 5.56 -25.78 18.47
C PRO A 377 4.33 -24.91 18.09
N GLY A 378 3.82 -25.15 16.89
CA GLY A 378 2.71 -24.40 16.31
C GLY A 378 3.02 -23.73 14.95
N GLY A 379 3.85 -24.38 14.11
CA GLY A 379 4.33 -23.91 12.79
C GLY A 379 3.30 -23.44 11.76
N SER A 380 2.61 -22.34 12.01
CA SER A 380 2.06 -21.46 11.00
C SER A 380 3.15 -20.47 10.60
N LYS A 381 3.37 -20.22 9.30
CA LYS A 381 4.10 -19.05 8.84
C LYS A 381 3.33 -17.86 9.38
N ARG A 382 3.63 -17.43 10.64
CA ARG A 382 3.00 -16.25 11.24
C ARG A 382 3.31 -15.09 10.32
N ALA A 383 2.30 -14.43 9.80
CA ALA A 383 2.47 -13.18 9.12
C ALA A 383 3.09 -12.21 10.13
N LEU A 384 4.38 -11.93 9.96
CA LEU A 384 5.10 -11.00 10.81
C LEU A 384 4.82 -9.58 10.30
N ALA A 385 4.57 -8.65 11.22
CA ALA A 385 4.56 -7.24 10.87
C ALA A 385 5.92 -6.86 10.28
N GLU A 386 5.93 -6.26 9.09
CA GLU A 386 7.18 -5.81 8.44
C GLU A 386 7.42 -4.34 8.79
N VAL A 387 8.59 -4.04 9.35
CA VAL A 387 8.99 -2.69 9.78
C VAL A 387 10.38 -2.38 9.26
N THR A 388 10.53 -1.30 8.50
CA THR A 388 11.84 -0.76 8.08
C THR A 388 12.19 0.42 8.97
N VAL A 389 13.40 0.40 9.53
CA VAL A 389 13.83 1.36 10.56
C VAL A 389 15.24 1.87 10.27
N PRO A 390 15.45 3.18 10.06
CA PRO A 390 16.79 3.73 9.95
C PRO A 390 17.58 3.58 11.27
N LEU A 391 18.81 3.07 11.22
CA LEU A 391 19.68 2.95 12.40
C LEU A 391 19.92 4.30 13.06
N ALA A 392 20.02 5.37 12.26
CA ALA A 392 20.17 6.73 12.76
C ALA A 392 19.00 7.15 13.66
N THR A 393 17.79 6.73 13.34
CA THR A 393 16.56 6.97 14.15
C THR A 393 16.59 6.17 15.44
N LEU A 394 16.99 4.90 15.41
CA LEU A 394 17.17 4.09 16.62
C LEU A 394 18.23 4.71 17.56
N HIS A 395 19.29 5.23 16.98
CA HIS A 395 20.37 5.93 17.72
C HIS A 395 20.01 7.36 18.14
N ARG A 396 18.84 7.89 17.80
CA ARG A 396 18.46 9.30 18.03
C ARG A 396 19.51 10.29 17.47
N ARG A 397 20.20 9.92 16.38
CA ARG A 397 21.16 10.79 15.66
C ARG A 397 20.47 11.59 14.57
N ALA A 398 19.35 11.12 14.09
CA ALA A 398 18.48 11.77 13.12
C ALA A 398 17.03 11.36 13.38
N GLU A 399 16.10 12.23 13.09
CA GLU A 399 14.66 11.97 13.18
C GLU A 399 14.12 11.60 11.78
N ARG A 400 14.55 10.43 11.27
CA ARG A 400 14.11 9.91 9.97
C ARG A 400 12.90 8.99 10.13
N ALA A 401 12.00 9.08 9.17
CA ALA A 401 10.82 8.21 9.11
C ALA A 401 11.24 6.73 8.97
N GLY A 402 10.49 5.86 9.64
CA GLY A 402 10.46 4.44 9.31
C GLY A 402 9.36 4.12 8.33
N GLU A 403 9.15 2.85 8.07
CA GLU A 403 8.08 2.38 7.20
C GLU A 403 7.50 1.06 7.71
N ASN A 404 6.18 0.93 7.64
CA ASN A 404 5.47 -0.33 7.87
C ASN A 404 4.58 -0.62 6.66
N ARG A 405 4.50 -1.89 6.29
CA ARG A 405 3.74 -2.29 5.11
C ARG A 405 2.26 -1.89 5.15
N LEU A 406 1.62 -1.99 6.32
CA LEU A 406 0.19 -1.71 6.48
C LEU A 406 -0.09 -0.23 6.75
N LEU A 407 0.83 0.45 7.44
CA LEU A 407 0.66 1.82 7.90
C LEU A 407 1.35 2.84 6.98
N GLY A 408 2.18 2.38 6.05
CA GLY A 408 3.02 3.25 5.23
C GLY A 408 4.17 3.89 6.04
N PRO A 409 4.59 5.11 5.69
CA PRO A 409 5.62 5.85 6.41
C PRO A 409 5.22 6.16 7.85
N LEU A 410 6.16 5.99 8.77
CA LEU A 410 5.97 6.13 10.21
C LEU A 410 6.81 7.29 10.76
N ASP A 411 6.26 8.06 11.67
CA ASP A 411 7.06 9.03 12.42
C ASP A 411 8.16 8.34 13.26
N PRO A 412 9.22 9.07 13.62
CA PRO A 412 10.36 8.49 14.31
C PRO A 412 10.02 7.89 15.68
N ALA A 413 9.01 8.40 16.38
CA ALA A 413 8.63 7.88 17.68
C ALA A 413 7.94 6.52 17.55
N ILE A 414 6.91 6.40 16.69
CA ILE A 414 6.31 5.08 16.38
C ILE A 414 7.37 4.10 15.88
N THR A 415 8.28 4.56 15.02
CA THR A 415 9.34 3.72 14.47
C THR A 415 10.17 3.08 15.58
N ARG A 416 10.58 3.88 16.59
CA ARG A 416 11.31 3.40 17.78
C ARG A 416 10.47 2.49 18.65
N ASP A 417 9.19 2.81 18.86
CA ASP A 417 8.28 2.01 19.68
C ASP A 417 8.02 0.63 19.07
N LEU A 418 7.80 0.55 17.75
CA LEU A 418 7.63 -0.72 17.05
C LEU A 418 8.91 -1.57 17.09
N ALA A 419 10.08 -0.96 16.86
CA ALA A 419 11.37 -1.65 16.98
C ALA A 419 11.60 -2.18 18.40
N ALA A 420 11.29 -1.38 19.43
CA ALA A 420 11.39 -1.80 20.81
C ALA A 420 10.39 -2.91 21.17
N ALA A 421 9.16 -2.85 20.67
CA ALA A 421 8.18 -3.92 20.83
C ALA A 421 8.63 -5.22 20.13
N ALA A 422 9.23 -5.10 18.94
CA ALA A 422 9.81 -6.23 18.24
C ALA A 422 11.00 -6.84 18.98
N ALA A 423 11.86 -6.03 19.63
CA ALA A 423 12.99 -6.52 20.40
C ALA A 423 12.58 -7.36 21.63
N ARG A 424 11.39 -7.10 22.18
CA ARG A 424 10.81 -7.88 23.28
C ARG A 424 10.23 -9.23 22.84
N SER A 425 9.96 -9.41 21.55
CA SER A 425 9.42 -10.66 21.01
C SER A 425 10.54 -11.65 20.65
N PRO A 426 10.52 -12.90 21.15
CA PRO A 426 11.49 -13.92 20.74
C PRO A 426 11.28 -14.40 19.30
N TYR A 427 10.12 -14.11 18.71
CA TYR A 427 9.74 -14.53 17.36
C TYR A 427 10.09 -13.50 16.27
N SER A 428 10.62 -12.35 16.67
CA SER A 428 11.01 -11.32 15.71
C SER A 428 12.26 -11.74 14.94
N ARG A 429 12.25 -11.40 13.64
CA ARG A 429 13.36 -11.61 12.70
C ARG A 429 14.02 -10.26 12.42
N TRP A 430 15.34 -10.26 12.34
CA TRP A 430 16.14 -9.05 12.18
C TRP A 430 16.98 -9.14 10.92
N GLU A 431 16.93 -8.09 10.15
CA GLU A 431 17.67 -7.93 8.90
C GLU A 431 18.33 -6.56 8.92
N VAL A 432 19.44 -6.41 8.22
CA VAL A 432 20.12 -5.11 8.07
C VAL A 432 20.39 -4.90 6.59
N THR A 433 19.99 -3.73 6.06
CA THR A 433 20.21 -3.36 4.67
C THR A 433 21.12 -2.12 4.61
N ILE A 434 22.22 -2.25 3.89
CA ILE A 434 23.14 -1.15 3.58
C ILE A 434 22.59 -0.44 2.35
N VAL A 435 22.54 0.89 2.42
CA VAL A 435 21.92 1.74 1.41
C VAL A 435 23.00 2.67 0.83
N ASP A 436 23.06 2.76 -0.49
CA ASP A 436 23.96 3.66 -1.21
C ASP A 436 23.49 5.14 -1.17
N ASP A 437 24.25 6.03 -1.80
CA ASP A 437 23.94 7.46 -1.84
C ASP A 437 22.67 7.78 -2.67
N HIS A 438 22.16 6.84 -3.48
CA HIS A 438 20.92 6.97 -4.24
C HIS A 438 19.69 6.41 -3.50
N GLY A 439 19.91 5.82 -2.33
CA GLY A 439 18.86 5.17 -1.54
C GLY A 439 18.63 3.70 -1.92
N HIS A 440 19.40 3.12 -2.83
CA HIS A 440 19.24 1.74 -3.23
C HIS A 440 19.99 0.77 -2.31
N ALA A 441 19.51 -0.46 -2.18
CA ALA A 441 20.18 -1.50 -1.42
C ALA A 441 21.52 -1.86 -2.08
N ALA A 442 22.63 -1.68 -1.35
CA ALA A 442 23.98 -2.06 -1.74
C ALA A 442 24.44 -3.34 -1.05
N GLY A 443 24.01 -3.58 0.19
CA GLY A 443 24.31 -4.78 0.95
C GLY A 443 23.14 -5.22 1.81
N HIS A 444 23.05 -6.53 2.11
CA HIS A 444 22.00 -7.07 2.97
C HIS A 444 22.49 -8.22 3.82
N GLY A 445 22.03 -8.30 5.06
CA GLY A 445 22.37 -9.37 5.99
C GLY A 445 21.23 -9.75 6.92
N VAL A 446 21.05 -11.05 7.14
CA VAL A 446 20.12 -11.57 8.16
C VAL A 446 20.87 -11.72 9.47
N ALA A 447 20.31 -11.15 10.53
CA ALA A 447 20.87 -11.23 11.87
C ALA A 447 20.43 -12.54 12.55
N ARG A 448 21.41 -13.37 12.95
CA ARG A 448 21.17 -14.70 13.53
C ARG A 448 21.78 -14.82 14.93
N PRO A 449 21.16 -15.58 15.84
CA PRO A 449 21.76 -15.91 17.14
C PRO A 449 23.11 -16.63 16.93
N ARG A 450 24.08 -16.39 17.82
CA ARG A 450 25.35 -17.13 17.78
C ARG A 450 25.14 -18.61 18.10
N ARG A 451 25.69 -19.51 17.29
CA ARG A 451 25.77 -20.95 17.61
C ARG A 451 26.55 -21.13 18.94
N GLY A 452 25.97 -21.83 19.89
CA GLY A 452 26.65 -22.26 21.10
C GLY A 452 26.21 -21.60 22.43
N ARG A 453 25.40 -20.56 22.44
CA ARG A 453 24.81 -20.01 23.66
C ARG A 453 23.30 -20.13 23.61
N ARG A 454 22.74 -21.21 24.15
CA ARG A 454 21.29 -21.26 24.48
C ARG A 454 21.03 -20.19 25.55
N GLN A 455 20.72 -18.98 25.12
CA GLN A 455 20.11 -18.02 26.03
C GLN A 455 18.73 -18.59 26.40
N ARG A 456 18.52 -18.80 27.68
CA ARG A 456 17.19 -19.09 28.21
C ARG A 456 16.28 -17.96 27.73
N PRO A 457 15.14 -18.26 27.08
CA PRO A 457 14.18 -17.22 26.73
C PRO A 457 13.81 -16.48 28.02
N GLN A 458 14.02 -15.17 28.05
CA GLN A 458 13.37 -14.37 29.09
C GLN A 458 11.85 -14.59 28.95
N PRO A 459 11.14 -14.76 30.09
CA PRO A 459 9.69 -14.86 30.03
C PRO A 459 9.18 -13.65 29.24
N PRO A 460 8.27 -13.85 28.27
CA PRO A 460 7.69 -12.74 27.54
C PRO A 460 7.07 -11.78 28.55
N GLY A 461 7.41 -10.50 28.46
CA GLY A 461 6.64 -9.45 29.13
C GLY A 461 5.16 -9.56 28.72
N PRO A 462 4.25 -8.77 29.34
CA PRO A 462 2.83 -8.84 29.04
C PRO A 462 2.65 -8.89 27.52
N ALA A 463 1.84 -9.81 27.02
CA ALA A 463 1.66 -10.06 25.58
C ALA A 463 1.27 -8.80 24.79
N CYS A 464 0.69 -7.81 25.45
CA CYS A 464 0.36 -6.50 24.91
C CYS A 464 1.56 -5.62 24.53
N CYS A 465 2.78 -5.94 25.00
CA CYS A 465 3.97 -5.11 24.82
C CYS A 465 5.00 -5.71 23.86
N ALA A 466 4.76 -6.90 23.29
CA ALA A 466 5.65 -7.60 22.40
C ALA A 466 4.98 -7.78 21.02
N LEU A 467 5.68 -7.36 19.96
CA LEU A 467 5.19 -7.47 18.57
C LEU A 467 6.09 -8.45 17.82
N PRO A 468 5.60 -9.62 17.39
CA PRO A 468 6.33 -10.45 16.44
C PRO A 468 6.46 -9.70 15.11
N ALA A 469 7.68 -9.29 14.76
CA ALA A 469 7.93 -8.48 13.57
C ALA A 469 9.16 -8.97 12.79
N ARG A 470 9.16 -8.71 11.48
CA ARG A 470 10.36 -8.68 10.68
C ARG A 470 10.84 -7.24 10.62
N VAL A 471 11.98 -6.98 11.23
CA VAL A 471 12.56 -5.64 11.29
C VAL A 471 13.76 -5.58 10.37
N ASN A 472 13.69 -4.70 9.37
CA ASN A 472 14.81 -4.37 8.49
C ASN A 472 15.42 -3.04 8.96
N ILE A 473 16.64 -3.10 9.51
CA ILE A 473 17.38 -1.91 9.91
C ILE A 473 18.14 -1.38 8.70
N THR A 474 17.89 -0.14 8.29
CA THR A 474 18.61 0.50 7.19
C THR A 474 19.77 1.35 7.70
N ILE A 475 20.89 1.30 6.99
CA ILE A 475 22.10 2.05 7.30
C ILE A 475 22.77 2.54 6.03
N THR A 476 23.19 3.81 5.95
CA THR A 476 23.96 4.29 4.80
C THR A 476 25.36 3.69 4.79
N GLU A 477 25.93 3.46 3.60
CA GLU A 477 27.34 3.03 3.48
C GLU A 477 28.30 3.96 4.22
N THR A 478 28.03 5.27 4.18
CA THR A 478 28.84 6.27 4.87
C THR A 478 28.82 6.07 6.39
N LEU A 479 27.64 5.85 6.99
CA LEU A 479 27.53 5.57 8.42
C LEU A 479 28.18 4.24 8.78
N LEU A 480 28.03 3.21 7.94
CA LEU A 480 28.67 1.90 8.14
C LEU A 480 30.20 2.03 8.18
N ARG A 481 30.79 2.78 7.22
CA ARG A 481 32.24 3.04 7.19
C ARG A 481 32.71 3.81 8.44
N GLN A 482 31.92 4.78 8.92
CA GLN A 482 32.20 5.51 10.16
C GLN A 482 32.20 4.58 11.37
N LEU A 483 31.24 3.67 11.47
CA LEU A 483 31.19 2.67 12.55
C LEU A 483 32.34 1.66 12.48
N ALA A 484 32.80 1.32 11.28
CA ALA A 484 33.97 0.46 11.09
C ALA A 484 35.29 1.11 11.53
N ALA A 485 35.44 2.43 11.32
CA ALA A 485 36.63 3.17 11.66
C ALA A 485 36.72 3.52 13.17
N GLN A 486 35.61 3.49 13.90
CA GLN A 486 35.58 3.79 15.33
C GLN A 486 35.72 2.50 16.14
N PRO A 487 36.72 2.35 17.03
CA PRO A 487 36.72 1.25 17.98
C PRO A 487 35.45 1.32 18.81
N ALA A 488 34.86 0.16 19.07
CA ALA A 488 33.60 0.00 19.80
C ALA A 488 33.73 0.56 21.24
N GLN A 489 33.57 1.87 21.39
CA GLN A 489 33.44 2.50 22.69
C GLN A 489 31.95 2.62 23.01
N PRO A 490 31.53 2.21 24.24
CA PRO A 490 30.21 2.52 24.73
C PRO A 490 30.01 4.04 24.67
N ARG A 491 28.89 4.50 24.13
CA ARG A 491 28.56 5.93 24.16
C ARG A 491 28.55 6.42 25.61
N PRO A 492 29.24 7.55 25.94
CA PRO A 492 29.06 8.16 27.24
C PRO A 492 27.58 8.51 27.45
N GLY A 493 26.93 7.89 28.48
CA GLY A 493 25.52 8.12 28.79
C GLY A 493 24.51 7.24 28.07
N ALA A 494 24.90 6.32 27.18
CA ALA A 494 23.97 5.32 26.64
C ALA A 494 23.60 4.30 27.72
N PRO A 495 22.30 3.95 27.89
CA PRO A 495 21.90 2.89 28.80
C PRO A 495 22.59 1.57 28.40
N PRO A 496 22.98 0.74 29.39
CA PRO A 496 23.52 -0.58 29.09
C PRO A 496 22.54 -1.39 28.23
N GLY A 497 22.98 -1.88 27.06
CA GLY A 497 22.17 -2.71 26.16
C GLY A 497 21.26 -1.94 25.20
N ASP A 498 21.61 -0.71 24.80
CA ASP A 498 20.96 0.03 23.72
C ASP A 498 21.34 -0.53 22.34
N TRP A 499 20.65 -0.06 21.29
CA TRP A 499 20.90 -0.45 19.89
C TRP A 499 22.36 -0.19 19.51
N ALA A 500 23.04 -1.21 18.95
CA ALA A 500 24.39 -1.04 18.41
C ALA A 500 24.63 -1.96 17.22
N LEU A 501 25.41 -1.45 16.24
CA LEU A 501 25.97 -2.26 15.15
C LEU A 501 27.48 -2.10 15.19
N THR A 502 28.22 -3.20 15.49
CA THR A 502 29.67 -3.17 15.72
C THR A 502 30.39 -4.15 14.78
N PRO A 503 31.54 -3.73 14.18
CA PRO A 503 32.31 -4.64 13.33
C PRO A 503 32.89 -5.77 14.14
N ARG A 504 33.02 -6.94 13.53
CA ARG A 504 33.65 -8.13 14.12
C ARG A 504 34.82 -8.59 13.27
N GLN A 505 35.88 -9.02 13.93
CA GLN A 505 36.98 -9.71 13.24
C GLN A 505 36.50 -11.11 12.80
N ALA A 506 36.72 -11.43 11.52
CA ALA A 506 36.48 -12.77 11.01
C ALA A 506 37.36 -13.77 11.79
N ARG A 507 36.78 -14.88 12.27
CA ARG A 507 37.55 -15.97 12.85
C ARG A 507 38.09 -16.86 11.71
N THR A 508 39.32 -17.36 11.88
CA THR A 508 39.88 -18.40 11.01
C THR A 508 38.93 -19.59 11.00
N GLY A 509 38.33 -19.89 9.84
CA GLY A 509 37.37 -20.99 9.65
C GLY A 509 35.94 -20.57 9.29
N ASP A 510 35.60 -19.29 9.37
CA ASP A 510 34.39 -18.77 8.75
C ASP A 510 34.61 -18.62 7.25
N ASP A 511 33.57 -18.95 6.44
CA ASP A 511 33.55 -18.63 5.00
C ASP A 511 34.05 -17.22 4.76
N ALA A 512 34.73 -16.97 3.63
CA ALA A 512 35.33 -15.69 3.29
C ALA A 512 34.40 -14.51 3.65
N PRO A 513 34.92 -13.46 4.29
CA PRO A 513 34.07 -12.31 4.69
C PRO A 513 33.38 -11.75 3.45
N GLY A 514 32.07 -11.46 3.55
CA GLY A 514 31.36 -10.72 2.52
C GLY A 514 31.97 -9.35 2.31
N GLU A 515 31.65 -8.68 1.22
CA GLU A 515 32.20 -7.36 0.83
C GLU A 515 32.17 -6.31 1.95
N TYR A 516 31.13 -6.36 2.79
CA TYR A 516 30.95 -5.46 3.94
C TYR A 516 31.33 -6.10 5.30
N GLY A 517 31.93 -7.28 5.31
CA GLY A 517 32.40 -7.96 6.52
C GLY A 517 31.30 -8.59 7.38
N THR A 518 31.68 -8.92 8.62
CA THR A 518 30.79 -9.52 9.64
C THR A 518 30.61 -8.54 10.79
N TRP A 519 29.37 -8.40 11.27
CA TRP A 519 28.99 -7.45 12.29
C TRP A 519 28.19 -8.11 13.41
N ALA A 520 28.09 -7.42 14.54
CA ALA A 520 27.17 -7.75 15.62
C ALA A 520 26.10 -6.66 15.74
N LEU A 521 24.84 -7.08 15.65
CA LEU A 521 23.68 -6.26 16.00
C LEU A 521 23.34 -6.52 17.46
N THR A 522 23.42 -5.50 18.31
CA THR A 522 22.97 -5.53 19.70
C THR A 522 21.58 -4.90 19.77
N LEU A 523 20.64 -5.63 20.39
CA LEU A 523 19.28 -5.17 20.64
C LEU A 523 19.13 -4.63 22.07
N PRO A 524 18.13 -3.81 22.39
CA PRO A 524 17.80 -3.43 23.76
C PRO A 524 17.69 -4.67 24.67
N GLY A 525 18.31 -4.59 25.85
CA GLY A 525 18.45 -5.74 26.75
C GLY A 525 19.70 -6.59 26.51
N GLY A 526 20.60 -6.17 25.59
CA GLY A 526 21.92 -6.76 25.41
C GLY A 526 21.97 -8.04 24.59
N ARG A 527 20.90 -8.44 23.91
CA ARG A 527 20.89 -9.59 23.00
C ARG A 527 21.71 -9.27 21.75
N GLU A 528 22.76 -10.05 21.49
CA GLU A 528 23.61 -9.91 20.31
C GLU A 528 23.25 -10.93 19.22
N LEU A 529 23.15 -10.45 17.99
CA LEU A 529 22.94 -11.22 16.78
C LEU A 529 24.13 -11.02 15.82
N ALA A 530 24.60 -12.10 15.18
CA ALA A 530 25.61 -11.99 14.15
C ALA A 530 24.95 -11.63 12.80
N VAL A 531 25.55 -10.67 12.09
CA VAL A 531 25.13 -10.24 10.76
C VAL A 531 26.28 -10.38 9.80
N ARG A 532 26.08 -11.13 8.70
CA ARG A 532 27.00 -11.18 7.57
C ARG A 532 26.33 -10.53 6.38
N PHE A 533 26.99 -9.58 5.77
CA PHE A 533 26.46 -8.89 4.62
C PHE A 533 26.85 -9.56 3.30
N ASP A 534 25.87 -9.66 2.42
CA ASP A 534 26.03 -10.01 1.02
C ASP A 534 25.80 -8.74 0.19
N ALA A 535 26.61 -8.53 -0.86
CA ALA A 535 26.35 -7.46 -1.81
C ALA A 535 25.02 -7.68 -2.53
N VAL A 536 24.20 -6.64 -2.60
CA VAL A 536 22.95 -6.64 -3.35
C VAL A 536 23.25 -6.19 -4.78
N PRO A 537 22.97 -7.00 -5.80
CA PRO A 537 23.28 -6.66 -7.20
C PRO A 537 22.25 -5.65 -7.72
N THR A 538 22.51 -4.36 -7.51
CA THR A 538 21.61 -3.27 -7.87
C THR A 538 22.10 -2.52 -9.12
N HIS A 539 23.30 -1.99 -9.15
CA HIS A 539 23.83 -1.25 -10.31
C HIS A 539 24.69 -2.10 -11.23
N ALA A 540 25.35 -3.09 -10.65
CA ALA A 540 26.22 -4.03 -11.34
C ALA A 540 25.97 -5.45 -10.77
N CYS A 541 26.39 -6.45 -11.51
CA CYS A 541 26.31 -7.85 -11.09
C CYS A 541 27.60 -8.58 -11.46
N ASP A 542 28.18 -9.25 -10.48
CA ASP A 542 29.34 -10.14 -10.67
C ASP A 542 28.94 -11.60 -10.92
N HIS A 543 27.65 -11.86 -11.05
CA HIS A 543 27.06 -13.18 -11.27
C HIS A 543 27.39 -14.23 -10.18
N ARG A 544 27.84 -13.80 -9.01
CA ARG A 544 28.29 -14.63 -7.89
C ARG A 544 27.24 -15.64 -7.41
N TYR A 545 25.96 -15.28 -7.53
CA TYR A 545 24.85 -16.10 -7.05
C TYR A 545 24.04 -16.73 -8.18
N ARG A 546 24.61 -16.81 -9.39
CA ARG A 546 23.98 -17.48 -10.53
C ARG A 546 23.70 -18.94 -10.21
N ALA A 547 22.48 -19.37 -10.49
CA ALA A 547 22.10 -20.79 -10.43
C ALA A 547 22.17 -21.42 -11.83
N SER A 548 22.61 -22.67 -11.90
CA SER A 548 22.60 -23.47 -13.13
C SER A 548 21.23 -24.09 -13.43
N THR A 549 20.28 -23.94 -12.52
CA THR A 549 18.93 -24.49 -12.60
C THR A 549 17.91 -23.35 -12.78
N TYR A 550 16.68 -23.70 -13.17
CA TYR A 550 15.55 -22.77 -13.25
C TYR A 550 15.25 -22.11 -11.90
N GLN A 551 15.32 -22.89 -10.82
CA GLN A 551 15.04 -22.40 -9.47
C GLN A 551 16.22 -21.62 -8.91
N PRO A 552 16.01 -20.38 -8.40
CA PRO A 552 17.06 -19.64 -7.73
C PRO A 552 17.34 -20.22 -6.36
N GLY A 553 18.61 -20.22 -5.93
CA GLY A 553 18.94 -20.47 -4.53
C GLY A 553 18.34 -19.38 -3.61
N ASP A 554 18.09 -19.72 -2.34
CA ASP A 554 17.47 -18.83 -1.35
C ASP A 554 18.20 -17.49 -1.19
N ARG A 555 19.52 -17.51 -1.33
CA ARG A 555 20.34 -16.29 -1.24
C ARG A 555 20.06 -15.34 -2.40
N LEU A 556 20.05 -15.84 -3.64
CA LEU A 556 19.74 -15.04 -4.83
C LEU A 556 18.30 -14.48 -4.73
N ARG A 557 17.35 -15.36 -4.39
CA ARG A 557 15.94 -14.95 -4.22
C ARG A 557 15.82 -13.81 -3.21
N ARG A 558 16.45 -13.90 -2.05
CA ARG A 558 16.42 -12.87 -1.01
C ARG A 558 17.04 -11.56 -1.48
N LEU A 559 18.19 -11.59 -2.15
CA LEU A 559 18.85 -10.38 -2.64
C LEU A 559 18.00 -9.64 -3.68
N VAL A 560 17.32 -10.38 -4.58
CA VAL A 560 16.36 -9.81 -5.53
C VAL A 560 15.16 -9.22 -4.79
N GLN A 561 14.62 -9.91 -3.80
CA GLN A 561 13.51 -9.40 -2.99
C GLN A 561 13.85 -8.12 -2.22
N VAL A 562 15.08 -8.00 -1.73
CA VAL A 562 15.56 -6.79 -1.04
C VAL A 562 15.77 -5.66 -2.04
N ARG A 563 16.37 -5.93 -3.19
CA ARG A 563 16.60 -4.94 -4.25
C ARG A 563 15.28 -4.33 -4.77
N ASP A 564 14.32 -5.19 -5.06
CA ASP A 564 13.05 -4.79 -5.70
C ASP A 564 12.01 -4.32 -4.68
N HIS A 565 11.99 -4.90 -3.47
CA HIS A 565 11.07 -4.66 -2.37
C HIS A 565 9.58 -4.88 -2.69
N GLU A 566 9.13 -4.48 -3.86
CA GLU A 566 7.79 -4.66 -4.42
C GLU A 566 7.86 -5.34 -5.80
N CYS A 567 6.70 -5.69 -6.36
CA CYS A 567 6.57 -6.17 -7.72
C CYS A 567 7.17 -5.17 -8.71
N THR A 568 7.92 -5.68 -9.68
CA THR A 568 8.61 -4.85 -10.69
C THR A 568 7.72 -4.36 -11.82
N PHE A 569 6.40 -4.55 -11.76
CA PHE A 569 5.44 -3.86 -12.62
C PHE A 569 5.08 -2.51 -12.01
N PRO A 570 5.35 -1.36 -12.65
CA PRO A 570 5.30 -0.04 -12.02
C PRO A 570 4.03 0.30 -11.22
N PRO A 571 2.81 -0.05 -11.66
CA PRO A 571 1.59 0.22 -10.91
C PRO A 571 1.33 -0.76 -9.75
N CYS A 572 2.13 -1.83 -9.60
CA CYS A 572 1.88 -2.88 -8.63
C CYS A 572 2.71 -2.67 -7.36
N SER A 573 2.04 -2.57 -6.22
CA SER A 573 2.69 -2.45 -4.90
C SER A 573 2.69 -3.76 -4.09
N ARG A 574 2.55 -4.93 -4.77
CA ARG A 574 2.64 -6.23 -4.09
C ARG A 574 4.06 -6.46 -3.58
N PRO A 575 4.24 -6.87 -2.32
CA PRO A 575 5.58 -7.12 -1.78
C PRO A 575 6.37 -8.15 -2.58
N ALA A 576 7.66 -7.90 -2.76
CA ALA A 576 8.56 -8.82 -3.45
C ALA A 576 8.63 -10.21 -2.78
N ARG A 577 8.45 -10.28 -1.44
CA ARG A 577 8.44 -11.53 -0.67
C ARG A 577 7.21 -12.41 -0.92
N GLU A 578 6.13 -11.80 -1.42
CA GLU A 578 4.88 -12.48 -1.80
C GLU A 578 4.77 -12.62 -3.31
N SER A 579 5.84 -12.32 -4.01
CA SER A 579 5.95 -12.34 -5.47
C SER A 579 6.83 -13.49 -5.94
N ASP A 580 6.57 -13.94 -7.16
CA ASP A 580 7.39 -14.95 -7.82
C ASP A 580 8.76 -14.34 -8.16
N PHE A 581 9.81 -15.18 -8.07
CA PHE A 581 11.09 -14.88 -8.69
C PHE A 581 10.95 -15.18 -10.18
N GLU A 582 11.02 -14.16 -11.03
CA GLU A 582 10.69 -14.31 -12.44
C GLU A 582 11.80 -13.75 -13.33
N HIS A 583 12.14 -14.52 -14.39
CA HIS A 583 13.18 -14.15 -15.35
C HIS A 583 12.69 -13.05 -16.31
N ALA A 584 13.50 -12.05 -16.60
CA ALA A 584 13.19 -11.05 -17.66
C ALA A 584 13.19 -11.75 -19.04
N VAL A 585 14.26 -12.42 -19.37
CA VAL A 585 14.34 -13.37 -20.51
C VAL A 585 13.99 -14.76 -19.97
N PRO A 586 12.94 -15.44 -20.46
CA PRO A 586 12.55 -16.76 -20.00
C PRO A 586 13.69 -17.78 -20.04
N TYR A 587 13.72 -18.68 -19.04
CA TYR A 587 14.77 -19.68 -18.90
C TYR A 587 14.82 -20.65 -20.10
N ASP A 588 13.66 -21.09 -20.59
CA ASP A 588 13.49 -21.92 -21.78
C ASP A 588 13.97 -21.24 -23.09
N LYS A 589 14.08 -19.90 -23.08
CA LYS A 589 14.63 -19.09 -24.17
C LYS A 589 16.10 -18.68 -23.94
N GLY A 590 16.80 -19.39 -23.05
CA GLY A 590 18.22 -19.16 -22.78
C GLY A 590 18.51 -18.10 -21.72
N GLY A 591 17.50 -17.57 -21.04
CA GLY A 591 17.68 -16.66 -19.90
C GLY A 591 18.35 -17.38 -18.73
N GLN A 592 19.32 -16.72 -18.09
CA GLN A 592 20.04 -17.28 -16.95
C GLN A 592 19.31 -16.98 -15.64
N THR A 593 19.37 -17.90 -14.68
CA THR A 593 18.89 -17.66 -13.30
C THR A 593 19.92 -16.83 -12.55
N ASP A 594 19.80 -15.51 -12.70
CA ASP A 594 20.78 -14.53 -12.25
C ASP A 594 20.07 -13.22 -11.86
N ALA A 595 20.70 -12.44 -11.00
CA ALA A 595 20.18 -11.14 -10.59
C ALA A 595 20.01 -10.14 -11.75
N CYS A 596 20.82 -10.25 -12.82
CA CYS A 596 20.70 -9.43 -14.03
C CYS A 596 19.49 -9.79 -14.91
N ASN A 597 18.89 -10.93 -14.69
CA ASN A 597 17.78 -11.46 -15.48
C ASN A 597 16.55 -11.75 -14.61
N ALA A 598 16.53 -11.30 -13.38
CA ALA A 598 15.47 -11.63 -12.43
C ALA A 598 14.81 -10.38 -11.84
N GLY A 599 13.53 -10.50 -11.52
CA GLY A 599 12.76 -9.52 -10.77
C GLY A 599 11.62 -10.16 -10.01
N ALA A 600 11.20 -9.50 -8.92
CA ALA A 600 10.02 -9.91 -8.18
C ALA A 600 8.75 -9.53 -8.97
N ARG A 601 7.86 -10.49 -9.26
CA ARG A 601 6.59 -10.23 -9.95
C ARG A 601 5.44 -10.90 -9.23
N SER A 602 4.40 -10.12 -8.91
CA SER A 602 3.17 -10.70 -8.38
C SER A 602 2.61 -11.74 -9.37
N ARG A 603 1.90 -12.74 -8.90
CA ARG A 603 1.36 -13.82 -9.74
C ARG A 603 0.58 -13.28 -10.96
N ARG A 604 -0.20 -12.22 -10.77
CA ARG A 604 -0.92 -11.56 -11.87
C ARG A 604 0.02 -10.89 -12.88
N CYS A 605 1.02 -10.14 -12.41
CA CYS A 605 1.98 -9.47 -13.30
C CYS A 605 2.91 -10.47 -13.99
N HIS A 606 3.19 -11.61 -13.36
CA HIS A 606 3.88 -12.73 -13.99
C HIS A 606 3.07 -13.27 -15.17
N GLN A 607 1.77 -13.53 -14.99
CA GLN A 607 0.87 -13.96 -16.06
C GLN A 607 0.74 -12.93 -17.18
N VAL A 608 0.62 -11.63 -16.85
CA VAL A 608 0.57 -10.54 -17.84
C VAL A 608 1.82 -10.54 -18.72
N LYS A 609 3.01 -10.75 -18.15
CA LYS A 609 4.25 -10.85 -18.94
C LYS A 609 4.22 -11.96 -19.99
N GLN A 610 3.48 -13.05 -19.72
CA GLN A 610 3.37 -14.19 -20.65
C GLN A 610 2.33 -13.97 -21.76
N MET A 611 1.50 -12.91 -21.66
CA MET A 611 0.52 -12.59 -22.68
C MET A 611 1.19 -12.09 -23.96
N PRO A 612 0.61 -12.36 -25.15
CA PRO A 612 1.15 -11.91 -26.42
C PRO A 612 1.39 -10.40 -26.46
N GLY A 613 2.55 -9.99 -26.98
CA GLY A 613 2.90 -8.57 -27.13
C GLY A 613 3.47 -7.90 -25.89
N TRP A 614 3.41 -8.52 -24.70
CA TRP A 614 4.08 -8.01 -23.51
C TRP A 614 5.55 -8.47 -23.47
N THR A 615 6.44 -7.54 -23.17
CA THR A 615 7.87 -7.86 -22.98
C THR A 615 8.42 -7.14 -21.76
N VAL A 616 9.47 -7.74 -21.17
CA VAL A 616 10.21 -7.12 -20.07
C VAL A 616 11.70 -7.22 -20.37
N ALA A 617 12.36 -6.08 -20.40
CA ALA A 617 13.81 -6.00 -20.47
C ALA A 617 14.39 -5.55 -19.12
N GLN A 618 15.60 -6.03 -18.82
CA GLN A 618 16.35 -5.59 -17.64
C GLN A 618 17.72 -5.07 -18.11
N PRO A 619 17.82 -3.79 -18.53
CA PRO A 619 19.04 -3.23 -19.11
C PRO A 619 20.21 -3.18 -18.11
N LYS A 620 19.92 -3.11 -16.83
CA LYS A 620 20.87 -3.27 -15.72
C LYS A 620 20.15 -3.87 -14.51
N PRO A 621 20.86 -4.50 -13.56
CA PRO A 621 20.23 -5.16 -12.43
C PRO A 621 19.28 -4.24 -11.67
N GLY A 622 18.01 -4.66 -11.53
CA GLY A 622 16.95 -3.93 -10.83
C GLY A 622 16.19 -2.89 -11.65
N TRP A 623 16.63 -2.51 -12.85
CA TRP A 623 15.87 -1.64 -13.75
C TRP A 623 15.06 -2.47 -14.73
N HIS A 624 13.75 -2.44 -14.62
CA HIS A 624 12.84 -3.21 -15.45
C HIS A 624 12.08 -2.30 -16.41
N VAL A 625 12.18 -2.58 -17.69
CA VAL A 625 11.44 -1.87 -18.75
C VAL A 625 10.36 -2.79 -19.26
N TRP A 626 9.12 -2.48 -18.92
CA TRP A 626 7.93 -3.19 -19.40
C TRP A 626 7.44 -2.53 -20.69
N THR A 627 7.24 -3.32 -21.73
CA THR A 627 6.66 -2.85 -22.98
C THR A 627 5.34 -3.57 -23.21
N THR A 628 4.28 -2.80 -23.45
CA THR A 628 2.93 -3.28 -23.71
C THR A 628 2.74 -3.70 -25.15
N PRO A 629 1.67 -4.43 -25.51
CA PRO A 629 1.32 -4.74 -26.90
C PRO A 629 1.15 -3.51 -27.80
N THR A 630 0.82 -2.35 -27.23
CA THR A 630 0.70 -1.08 -27.94
C THR A 630 2.04 -0.35 -28.09
N GLY A 631 3.17 -0.96 -27.72
CA GLY A 631 4.51 -0.39 -27.83
C GLY A 631 4.88 0.61 -26.74
N ARG A 632 4.00 0.89 -25.77
CA ARG A 632 4.28 1.81 -24.66
C ARG A 632 5.19 1.17 -23.65
N SER A 633 6.19 1.92 -23.16
CA SER A 633 7.16 1.42 -22.20
C SER A 633 7.03 2.12 -20.85
N TYR A 634 7.20 1.35 -19.78
CA TYR A 634 7.16 1.78 -18.39
C TYR A 634 8.40 1.27 -17.66
N VAL A 635 9.07 2.14 -16.92
CA VAL A 635 10.31 1.81 -16.22
C VAL A 635 10.04 1.69 -14.73
N GLN A 636 10.53 0.59 -14.14
CA GLN A 636 10.62 0.41 -12.69
C GLN A 636 12.09 0.39 -12.28
N GLU A 637 12.44 1.30 -11.38
CA GLU A 637 13.75 1.36 -10.73
C GLU A 637 13.79 0.48 -9.47
N PRO A 638 15.00 0.12 -8.97
CA PRO A 638 15.13 -0.52 -7.67
C PRO A 638 14.50 0.32 -6.56
N TRP A 639 14.09 -0.36 -5.49
CA TRP A 639 13.48 0.31 -4.36
C TRP A 639 14.42 1.30 -3.69
N ARG A 640 13.87 2.48 -3.31
CA ARG A 640 14.60 3.48 -2.54
C ARG A 640 14.24 3.39 -1.07
N TYR A 641 15.20 2.97 -0.26
CA TYR A 641 15.09 2.89 1.18
C TYR A 641 15.31 4.24 1.85
N ILE A 642 14.65 4.47 2.98
CA ILE A 642 14.99 5.55 3.91
C ILE A 642 16.10 5.01 4.85
N ALA A 643 17.21 5.73 4.97
CA ALA A 643 18.34 5.30 5.78
C ALA A 643 18.95 6.44 6.62
#